data_561103c177b99bdb3201bba54e655c70
#
_entry.id   561103c177b99bdb3201bba54e655c70
#
_cell.length_a   1.000
_cell.length_b   1.000
_cell.length_c   1.000
_cell.angle_alpha   90.00
_cell.angle_beta   90.00
_cell.angle_gamma   90.00
#
_symmetry.space_group_name_H-M   'P 1'
#
loop_
_entity.id
_entity.type
_entity.pdbx_description
1 polymer ?
#
loop_
_entity_poly.entity_id
_entity_poly.type
_entity_poly.pdbx_seq_one_letter_code
_entity_poly.pdbx_strand_id
1 'polypeptide(L)'
;MRYVSNLPHAVKEEEHVVVPARDGTRLSARVWRPVSSDTEPVPGVLEYIPYRKRDLSAVRDSIHHPYLAGHGYACVRVDLRGTGESEGVLADEYLEQEQTDAEDVLAWLAEQPWCDGNTGMMGISWGAFAALQTAARRPPSLRAVVLASFTDDRYADDMHYMGGALLSDNLAEAGTMFAYATCPPDPALVGERWRDMWHERMENTRPWILNWLRHQRRDDYWRHASVCEDYSAVQVPVLASSGWADGYSNAVTRVLEHLDVPRKGLVGPWSHKYPHLGEPGPAIGYLQEVVRWWDHWLKGVDNGVMDGPMLQAWMQDSVPPSTSYEERPGRWVGEPSWPSPHITPVSRALLRHRIAATGPAPTAGEPMTVQSPLSVGQFAGKWASYNAPPDLPYDQREEDGGSLVFDTEPLTEPVEILGSPSVELDLTVSEPVATVAARISDVAPDGSATRVTYGVLNLTHRAGTGEPELLEPGRRYRATVQLNGVAQAFPPGHRIRLSLSTSYWPLVWPAPRPARLSVYEGTSTLTLPVRPTAEPDELPQQPFGEPEGCPPLASTQVTAPEERWEVRRDLIGYRSALEIVKDRGTVRIDDIGLDTGLRAEERYTATADDFTSVAGETAWTMRFTRDDWDVRVETRTRMRCSEEEFHVDATLDGYEGGRRVFSRTWNETVPRDAL
;
A
#
# COMPACT_ATOMS: atom_id res chain seq x y z
N MET A 1 17.67 13.58 6.62
CA MET A 1 18.25 13.29 5.29
C MET A 1 19.37 14.26 4.98
N ARG A 2 20.51 13.81 4.43
CA ARG A 2 21.63 14.62 3.97
C ARG A 2 21.48 14.94 2.47
N TYR A 3 21.35 16.20 2.11
CA TYR A 3 21.32 16.61 0.70
C TYR A 3 22.73 16.75 0.13
N VAL A 4 22.98 16.09 -1.01
CA VAL A 4 24.27 16.01 -1.67
C VAL A 4 24.21 16.71 -3.03
N SER A 5 25.06 17.70 -3.21
CA SER A 5 25.19 18.44 -4.49
C SER A 5 26.50 18.13 -5.25
N ASN A 6 27.47 17.54 -4.55
CA ASN A 6 28.76 17.16 -5.18
C ASN A 6 28.73 15.65 -5.49
N LEU A 7 28.27 15.30 -6.67
CA LEU A 7 28.12 13.94 -7.16
C LEU A 7 29.31 13.54 -8.06
N PRO A 8 29.59 12.23 -8.24
CA PRO A 8 30.70 11.77 -9.12
C PRO A 8 30.61 12.29 -10.55
N HIS A 9 29.38 12.43 -11.08
CA HIS A 9 29.15 12.95 -12.44
C HIS A 9 28.28 14.19 -12.41
N ALA A 10 28.57 15.16 -13.28
CA ALA A 10 27.68 16.28 -13.55
C ALA A 10 26.42 15.78 -14.27
N VAL A 11 25.28 16.22 -13.81
CA VAL A 11 23.97 15.78 -14.32
C VAL A 11 23.39 16.83 -15.26
N LYS A 12 22.81 16.39 -16.37
CA LYS A 12 21.93 17.19 -17.21
C LYS A 12 20.53 16.63 -17.17
N GLU A 13 19.55 17.52 -17.36
CA GLU A 13 18.13 17.22 -17.31
C GLU A 13 17.45 17.60 -18.60
N GLU A 14 16.51 16.76 -19.05
CA GLU A 14 15.60 17.00 -20.16
C GLU A 14 14.17 16.86 -19.62
N GLU A 15 13.49 17.99 -19.42
CA GLU A 15 12.20 18.04 -18.70
C GLU A 15 11.06 17.32 -19.45
N HIS A 16 11.10 17.35 -20.80
CA HIS A 16 10.06 16.78 -21.64
C HIS A 16 10.64 16.08 -22.87
N VAL A 17 10.61 14.77 -22.83
CA VAL A 17 11.02 13.91 -23.94
C VAL A 17 9.82 13.08 -24.35
N VAL A 18 9.55 13.03 -25.65
CA VAL A 18 8.46 12.21 -26.20
C VAL A 18 8.95 10.80 -26.45
N VAL A 19 8.28 9.83 -25.86
CA VAL A 19 8.52 8.40 -26.09
C VAL A 19 7.33 7.86 -26.91
N PRO A 20 7.55 7.40 -28.15
CA PRO A 20 6.47 6.84 -28.96
C PRO A 20 6.18 5.41 -28.52
N ALA A 21 4.92 5.10 -28.21
CA ALA A 21 4.43 3.73 -28.07
C ALA A 21 4.21 3.11 -29.47
N ARG A 22 4.13 1.78 -29.54
CA ARG A 22 3.96 1.00 -30.81
C ARG A 22 2.71 1.38 -31.62
N ASP A 23 1.69 1.88 -30.96
CA ASP A 23 0.44 2.35 -31.59
C ASP A 23 0.49 3.84 -32.03
N GLY A 24 1.63 4.50 -31.81
CA GLY A 24 1.85 5.91 -32.12
C GLY A 24 1.46 6.89 -31.03
N THR A 25 0.93 6.44 -29.90
CA THR A 25 0.65 7.29 -28.72
C THR A 25 1.95 7.87 -28.19
N ARG A 26 1.94 9.15 -27.84
CA ARG A 26 3.12 9.86 -27.36
C ARG A 26 3.08 9.92 -25.83
N LEU A 27 3.98 9.17 -25.20
CA LEU A 27 4.19 9.22 -23.76
C LEU A 27 5.20 10.30 -23.42
N SER A 28 5.06 10.90 -22.24
CA SER A 28 5.91 12.01 -21.80
C SER A 28 6.89 11.53 -20.71
N ALA A 29 8.16 11.70 -20.99
CA ALA A 29 9.26 11.37 -20.08
C ALA A 29 9.97 12.62 -19.59
N ARG A 30 10.62 12.53 -18.42
CA ARG A 30 11.66 13.42 -17.90
C ARG A 30 12.92 12.60 -17.71
N VAL A 31 14.06 13.12 -18.16
CA VAL A 31 15.31 12.37 -18.20
C VAL A 31 16.39 13.12 -17.44
N TRP A 32 17.06 12.45 -16.51
CA TRP A 32 18.27 12.92 -15.82
C TRP A 32 19.39 11.95 -16.18
N ARG A 33 20.52 12.47 -16.65
CA ARG A 33 21.65 11.63 -17.04
C ARG A 33 22.99 12.32 -16.86
N PRO A 34 24.09 11.58 -16.72
CA PRO A 34 25.43 12.17 -16.71
C PRO A 34 25.67 12.97 -17.98
N VAL A 35 26.33 14.12 -17.88
CA VAL A 35 26.78 14.86 -19.06
C VAL A 35 27.73 14.02 -19.92
N SER A 36 28.56 13.19 -19.29
CA SER A 36 29.47 12.25 -19.96
C SER A 36 28.76 11.19 -20.80
N SER A 37 27.49 10.92 -20.55
CA SER A 37 26.71 9.91 -21.31
C SER A 37 26.55 10.23 -22.81
N ASP A 38 26.86 11.45 -23.24
CA ASP A 38 26.91 11.79 -24.66
C ASP A 38 28.04 11.10 -25.40
N THR A 39 29.10 10.67 -24.69
CA THR A 39 30.29 9.99 -25.26
C THR A 39 30.55 8.61 -24.66
N GLU A 40 30.08 8.38 -23.44
CA GLU A 40 30.21 7.12 -22.68
C GLU A 40 28.82 6.67 -22.22
N PRO A 41 28.09 5.89 -23.02
CA PRO A 41 26.76 5.45 -22.68
C PRO A 41 26.72 4.74 -21.33
N VAL A 42 25.62 4.95 -20.58
CA VAL A 42 25.41 4.42 -19.23
C VAL A 42 24.13 3.58 -19.16
N PRO A 43 23.95 2.70 -18.17
CA PRO A 43 22.71 1.97 -18.00
C PRO A 43 21.51 2.90 -17.75
N GLY A 44 20.33 2.51 -18.28
CA GLY A 44 19.08 3.22 -18.09
C GLY A 44 18.29 2.69 -16.88
N VAL A 45 17.64 3.58 -16.12
CA VAL A 45 16.74 3.23 -15.02
C VAL A 45 15.39 3.90 -15.25
N LEU A 46 14.33 3.09 -15.37
CA LEU A 46 12.96 3.55 -15.60
C LEU A 46 12.15 3.58 -14.30
N GLU A 47 11.48 4.71 -14.01
CA GLU A 47 10.31 4.76 -13.12
C GLU A 47 9.06 5.09 -13.97
N TYR A 48 8.06 4.20 -13.94
CA TYR A 48 6.86 4.25 -14.75
C TYR A 48 5.62 4.25 -13.85
N ILE A 49 5.00 5.44 -13.67
CA ILE A 49 4.00 5.66 -12.62
C ILE A 49 3.05 6.83 -12.99
N PRO A 50 1.74 6.84 -12.61
CA PRO A 50 0.75 7.82 -13.10
C PRO A 50 0.74 9.19 -12.40
N TYR A 51 1.61 9.45 -11.43
CA TYR A 51 1.43 10.58 -10.49
C TYR A 51 2.08 11.90 -10.93
N ARG A 52 2.11 12.18 -12.25
CA ARG A 52 2.45 13.48 -12.84
C ARG A 52 3.84 14.01 -12.47
N LYS A 53 4.83 13.64 -13.28
CA LYS A 53 6.26 13.98 -13.09
C LYS A 53 6.58 15.48 -13.02
N ARG A 54 5.72 16.32 -13.62
CA ARG A 54 5.97 17.77 -13.72
C ARG A 54 5.55 18.52 -12.45
N ASP A 55 4.53 18.03 -11.75
CA ASP A 55 3.92 18.72 -10.63
C ASP A 55 3.81 17.88 -9.36
N LEU A 56 2.88 16.93 -9.27
CA LEU A 56 2.52 16.31 -7.99
C LEU A 56 3.60 15.38 -7.42
N SER A 57 4.46 14.78 -8.25
CA SER A 57 5.60 13.99 -7.78
C SER A 57 6.96 14.69 -7.97
N ALA A 58 7.00 15.87 -8.60
CA ALA A 58 8.24 16.53 -9.00
C ALA A 58 9.23 16.76 -7.85
N VAL A 59 8.75 17.18 -6.68
CA VAL A 59 9.58 17.42 -5.49
C VAL A 59 10.23 16.13 -4.99
N ARG A 60 9.48 15.03 -4.95
CA ARG A 60 10.01 13.72 -4.59
C ARG A 60 11.01 13.22 -5.61
N ASP A 61 10.66 13.30 -6.89
CA ASP A 61 11.45 12.77 -8.01
C ASP A 61 12.81 13.49 -8.10
N SER A 62 12.86 14.78 -7.75
CA SER A 62 14.09 15.58 -7.73
C SER A 62 15.10 15.16 -6.65
N ILE A 63 14.67 14.40 -5.63
CA ILE A 63 15.56 13.90 -4.58
C ILE A 63 16.36 12.70 -5.08
N HIS A 64 15.73 11.75 -5.78
CA HIS A 64 16.37 10.47 -6.10
C HIS A 64 16.87 10.34 -7.55
N HIS A 65 16.14 10.83 -8.56
CA HIS A 65 16.58 10.65 -9.95
C HIS A 65 17.89 11.38 -10.28
N PRO A 66 18.08 12.67 -9.90
CA PRO A 66 19.38 13.32 -10.08
C PRO A 66 20.51 12.67 -9.27
N TYR A 67 20.19 12.12 -8.07
CA TYR A 67 21.17 11.40 -7.25
C TYR A 67 21.69 10.17 -8.00
N LEU A 68 20.79 9.32 -8.52
CA LEU A 68 21.16 8.16 -9.30
C LEU A 68 21.90 8.54 -10.59
N ALA A 69 21.46 9.59 -11.28
CA ALA A 69 22.14 10.10 -12.47
C ALA A 69 23.55 10.56 -12.16
N GLY A 70 23.76 11.24 -11.03
CA GLY A 70 25.08 11.61 -10.55
C GLY A 70 26.00 10.44 -10.18
N HIS A 71 25.44 9.23 -10.02
CA HIS A 71 26.18 7.98 -9.82
C HIS A 71 26.33 7.15 -11.11
N GLY A 72 26.02 7.75 -12.27
CA GLY A 72 26.31 7.16 -13.58
C GLY A 72 25.19 6.31 -14.14
N TYR A 73 23.94 6.73 -13.98
CA TYR A 73 22.74 6.12 -14.58
C TYR A 73 21.96 7.15 -15.39
N ALA A 74 21.25 6.70 -16.42
CA ALA A 74 20.29 7.54 -17.11
C ALA A 74 18.89 7.24 -16.54
N CYS A 75 18.38 8.12 -15.70
CA CYS A 75 17.08 7.96 -15.04
C CYS A 75 15.98 8.55 -15.90
N VAL A 76 14.96 7.76 -16.18
CA VAL A 76 13.81 8.13 -17.01
C VAL A 76 12.54 7.97 -16.20
N ARG A 77 11.82 9.07 -15.98
CA ARG A 77 10.54 9.11 -15.31
C ARG A 77 9.46 9.35 -16.33
N VAL A 78 8.57 8.37 -16.52
CA VAL A 78 7.52 8.42 -17.54
C VAL A 78 6.15 8.49 -16.87
N ASP A 79 5.31 9.43 -17.30
CA ASP A 79 3.89 9.42 -16.96
C ASP A 79 3.16 8.37 -17.80
N LEU A 80 2.33 7.57 -17.16
CA LEU A 80 1.50 6.59 -17.84
C LEU A 80 0.59 7.25 -18.89
N ARG A 81 0.17 6.48 -19.89
CA ARG A 81 -0.86 6.86 -20.85
C ARG A 81 -2.05 7.51 -20.13
N GLY A 82 -2.48 8.70 -20.58
CA GLY A 82 -3.59 9.44 -20.01
C GLY A 82 -3.28 10.22 -18.73
N THR A 83 -2.02 10.27 -18.29
CA THR A 83 -1.61 11.06 -17.10
C THR A 83 -0.55 12.10 -17.46
N GLY A 84 -0.42 13.16 -16.65
CA GLY A 84 0.52 14.24 -16.91
C GLY A 84 0.42 14.76 -18.34
N GLU A 85 1.53 14.79 -19.07
CA GLU A 85 1.59 15.23 -20.47
C GLU A 85 1.54 14.06 -21.47
N SER A 86 1.35 12.82 -21.03
CA SER A 86 1.16 11.66 -21.90
C SER A 86 -0.23 11.69 -22.55
N GLU A 87 -0.31 11.32 -23.84
CA GLU A 87 -1.56 11.22 -24.58
C GLU A 87 -2.43 10.05 -24.13
N GLY A 88 -3.70 10.04 -24.54
CA GLY A 88 -4.67 8.98 -24.26
C GLY A 88 -5.37 9.10 -22.90
N VAL A 89 -5.94 8.01 -22.45
CA VAL A 89 -6.79 7.91 -21.25
C VAL A 89 -6.30 6.76 -20.36
N LEU A 90 -6.20 7.00 -19.06
CA LEU A 90 -6.02 5.97 -18.05
C LEU A 90 -7.40 5.51 -17.57
N ALA A 91 -7.86 4.38 -18.08
CA ALA A 91 -9.23 3.91 -17.86
C ALA A 91 -9.40 3.02 -16.63
N ASP A 92 -8.33 2.35 -16.20
CA ASP A 92 -8.28 1.45 -15.05
C ASP A 92 -6.81 1.17 -14.69
N GLU A 93 -6.56 0.42 -13.64
CA GLU A 93 -5.23 0.03 -13.19
C GLU A 93 -4.70 -1.22 -13.90
N TYR A 94 -3.37 -1.27 -14.10
CA TYR A 94 -2.59 -2.45 -14.52
C TYR A 94 -3.11 -3.17 -15.78
N LEU A 95 -3.68 -2.40 -16.71
CA LEU A 95 -4.17 -2.93 -17.97
C LEU A 95 -3.04 -3.50 -18.84
N GLU A 96 -3.37 -4.42 -19.73
CA GLU A 96 -2.44 -4.95 -20.74
C GLU A 96 -1.76 -3.82 -21.53
N GLN A 97 -2.50 -2.74 -21.82
CA GLN A 97 -1.97 -1.56 -22.50
C GLN A 97 -0.85 -0.87 -21.69
N GLU A 98 -1.01 -0.75 -20.38
CA GLU A 98 0.01 -0.19 -19.49
C GLU A 98 1.30 -1.00 -19.55
N GLN A 99 1.17 -2.32 -19.52
CA GLN A 99 2.32 -3.23 -19.57
C GLN A 99 3.01 -3.21 -20.94
N THR A 100 2.26 -3.14 -22.02
CA THR A 100 2.83 -3.02 -23.37
C THR A 100 3.49 -1.66 -23.60
N ASP A 101 2.95 -0.59 -23.05
CA ASP A 101 3.59 0.72 -23.07
C ASP A 101 4.92 0.71 -22.30
N ALA A 102 4.99 0.03 -21.16
CA ALA A 102 6.24 -0.13 -20.41
C ALA A 102 7.32 -0.88 -21.20
N GLU A 103 6.94 -1.93 -21.94
CA GLU A 103 7.85 -2.64 -22.85
C GLU A 103 8.38 -1.69 -23.96
N ASP A 104 7.50 -0.86 -24.55
CA ASP A 104 7.88 0.11 -25.58
C ASP A 104 8.85 1.16 -25.04
N VAL A 105 8.60 1.66 -23.81
CA VAL A 105 9.48 2.61 -23.13
C VAL A 105 10.86 2.00 -22.88
N LEU A 106 10.92 0.74 -22.43
CA LEU A 106 12.21 0.04 -22.21
C LEU A 106 12.96 -0.19 -23.51
N ALA A 107 12.27 -0.56 -24.59
CA ALA A 107 12.89 -0.72 -25.90
C ALA A 107 13.42 0.62 -26.41
N TRP A 108 12.63 1.68 -26.33
CA TRP A 108 13.08 3.03 -26.67
C TRP A 108 14.28 3.49 -25.84
N LEU A 109 14.27 3.24 -24.52
CA LEU A 109 15.35 3.59 -23.62
C LEU A 109 16.67 2.88 -23.98
N ALA A 110 16.60 1.58 -24.26
CA ALA A 110 17.75 0.78 -24.63
C ALA A 110 18.39 1.19 -25.97
N GLU A 111 17.63 1.81 -26.86
CA GLU A 111 18.09 2.28 -28.18
C GLU A 111 18.68 3.71 -28.15
N GLN A 112 18.59 4.40 -27.02
CA GLN A 112 19.10 5.77 -26.94
C GLN A 112 20.63 5.80 -27.04
N PRO A 113 21.22 6.75 -27.78
CA PRO A 113 22.69 6.80 -27.99
C PRO A 113 23.47 7.01 -26.70
N TRP A 114 22.83 7.49 -25.64
CA TRP A 114 23.40 7.68 -24.30
C TRP A 114 23.13 6.50 -23.35
N CYS A 115 22.40 5.48 -23.80
CA CYS A 115 22.17 4.25 -23.05
C CYS A 115 23.04 3.13 -23.58
N ASP A 116 23.62 2.31 -22.69
CA ASP A 116 24.47 1.16 -23.05
C ASP A 116 23.67 -0.11 -23.45
N GLY A 117 22.33 -0.01 -23.43
CA GLY A 117 21.41 -1.11 -23.75
C GLY A 117 20.98 -1.96 -22.56
N ASN A 118 21.58 -1.76 -21.37
CA ASN A 118 21.11 -2.40 -20.14
C ASN A 118 20.14 -1.47 -19.41
N THR A 119 18.99 -2.04 -19.01
CA THR A 119 17.98 -1.26 -18.30
C THR A 119 17.61 -1.89 -16.96
N GLY A 120 17.25 -1.06 -16.00
CA GLY A 120 16.59 -1.42 -14.75
C GLY A 120 15.24 -0.72 -14.63
N MET A 121 14.35 -1.26 -13.81
CA MET A 121 13.14 -0.56 -13.39
C MET A 121 13.12 -0.40 -11.88
N MET A 122 12.65 0.76 -11.41
CA MET A 122 12.40 1.00 -10.00
C MET A 122 11.09 1.75 -9.80
N GLY A 123 10.55 1.63 -8.60
CA GLY A 123 9.38 2.40 -8.24
C GLY A 123 8.92 2.14 -6.81
N ILE A 124 7.94 2.93 -6.40
CA ILE A 124 7.14 2.71 -5.20
C ILE A 124 5.69 2.55 -5.62
N SER A 125 4.93 1.72 -4.88
CA SER A 125 3.49 1.57 -5.14
C SER A 125 3.25 1.14 -6.59
N TRP A 126 2.37 1.81 -7.30
CA TRP A 126 2.10 1.56 -8.71
C TRP A 126 3.36 1.40 -9.58
N GLY A 127 4.39 2.25 -9.37
CA GLY A 127 5.66 2.13 -10.11
C GLY A 127 6.43 0.84 -9.82
N ALA A 128 6.32 0.31 -8.60
CA ALA A 128 6.90 -0.98 -8.22
C ALA A 128 6.07 -2.15 -8.75
N PHE A 129 4.73 -2.03 -8.75
CA PHE A 129 3.85 -3.02 -9.38
C PHE A 129 4.15 -3.12 -10.87
N ALA A 130 4.20 -1.97 -11.57
CA ALA A 130 4.55 -1.90 -12.99
C ALA A 130 5.91 -2.54 -13.27
N ALA A 131 6.92 -2.31 -12.40
CA ALA A 131 8.24 -2.90 -12.54
C ALA A 131 8.22 -4.44 -12.40
N LEU A 132 7.49 -4.98 -11.41
CA LEU A 132 7.37 -6.42 -11.21
C LEU A 132 6.56 -7.09 -12.33
N GLN A 133 5.44 -6.50 -12.73
CA GLN A 133 4.59 -6.97 -13.83
C GLN A 133 5.35 -6.96 -15.17
N THR A 134 6.11 -5.90 -15.44
CA THR A 134 6.96 -5.80 -16.64
C THR A 134 8.09 -6.83 -16.61
N ALA A 135 8.70 -7.07 -15.43
CA ALA A 135 9.74 -8.10 -15.27
C ALA A 135 9.19 -9.50 -15.61
N ALA A 136 7.95 -9.81 -15.26
CA ALA A 136 7.29 -11.06 -15.62
C ALA A 136 7.04 -11.21 -17.15
N ARG A 137 7.01 -10.10 -17.89
CA ARG A 137 6.89 -10.07 -19.36
C ARG A 137 8.23 -10.24 -20.09
N ARG A 138 9.34 -10.15 -19.37
CA ARG A 138 10.72 -10.45 -19.84
C ARG A 138 11.19 -9.56 -21.00
N PRO A 139 11.07 -8.21 -20.92
CA PRO A 139 11.62 -7.36 -21.97
C PRO A 139 13.15 -7.56 -22.08
N PRO A 140 13.70 -7.62 -23.31
CA PRO A 140 15.10 -8.07 -23.52
C PRO A 140 16.17 -7.21 -22.87
N SER A 141 15.92 -5.91 -22.69
CA SER A 141 16.87 -4.97 -22.11
C SER A 141 16.87 -4.95 -20.58
N LEU A 142 15.79 -5.43 -19.94
CA LEU A 142 15.63 -5.39 -18.49
C LEU A 142 16.58 -6.38 -17.79
N ARG A 143 17.39 -5.90 -16.85
CA ARG A 143 18.42 -6.68 -16.15
C ARG A 143 18.14 -6.88 -14.68
N ALA A 144 17.45 -5.95 -14.02
CA ALA A 144 17.14 -6.02 -12.60
C ALA A 144 16.00 -5.07 -12.25
N VAL A 145 15.34 -5.28 -11.09
CA VAL A 145 14.30 -4.39 -10.57
C VAL A 145 14.51 -4.03 -9.10
N VAL A 146 14.03 -2.84 -8.72
CA VAL A 146 13.98 -2.34 -7.34
C VAL A 146 12.54 -1.96 -7.02
N LEU A 147 11.94 -2.64 -6.04
CA LEU A 147 10.54 -2.57 -5.69
C LEU A 147 10.38 -2.01 -4.28
N ALA A 148 9.65 -0.93 -4.13
CA ALA A 148 9.28 -0.38 -2.82
C ALA A 148 7.76 -0.39 -2.66
N SER A 149 7.26 -0.94 -1.54
CA SER A 149 5.82 -0.91 -1.18
C SER A 149 4.93 -1.38 -2.33
N PHE A 150 4.99 -2.65 -2.65
CA PHE A 150 4.37 -3.27 -3.82
C PHE A 150 3.54 -4.50 -3.45
N THR A 151 2.70 -4.97 -4.37
CA THR A 151 2.07 -6.30 -4.28
C THR A 151 2.45 -7.20 -5.45
N ASP A 152 2.35 -8.50 -5.21
CA ASP A 152 2.42 -9.59 -6.18
C ASP A 152 1.05 -10.25 -6.42
N ASP A 153 0.04 -9.89 -5.60
CA ASP A 153 -1.34 -10.38 -5.68
C ASP A 153 -2.33 -9.22 -5.55
N ARG A 154 -2.95 -8.81 -6.66
CA ARG A 154 -3.90 -7.70 -6.74
C ARG A 154 -5.19 -7.90 -5.95
N TYR A 155 -5.56 -9.13 -5.62
CA TYR A 155 -6.79 -9.42 -4.89
C TYR A 155 -6.55 -9.56 -3.38
N ALA A 156 -5.61 -10.41 -3.01
CA ALA A 156 -5.46 -10.81 -1.61
C ALA A 156 -4.71 -9.79 -0.76
N ASP A 157 -3.90 -8.95 -1.37
CA ASP A 157 -2.96 -8.08 -0.66
C ASP A 157 -2.72 -6.75 -1.40
N ASP A 158 -3.78 -6.21 -1.92
CA ASP A 158 -3.89 -4.84 -2.39
C ASP A 158 -5.04 -4.17 -1.64
N MET A 159 -5.22 -2.87 -1.82
CA MET A 159 -6.23 -2.05 -1.12
C MET A 159 -7.69 -2.45 -1.38
N HIS A 160 -7.94 -3.45 -2.22
CA HIS A 160 -9.29 -3.84 -2.64
C HIS A 160 -9.95 -4.82 -1.68
N TYR A 161 -9.28 -5.93 -1.40
CA TYR A 161 -9.81 -7.01 -0.57
C TYR A 161 -8.75 -7.58 0.36
N MET A 162 -9.17 -8.00 1.54
CA MET A 162 -8.35 -8.73 2.50
C MET A 162 -9.12 -9.96 2.98
N GLY A 163 -8.58 -11.15 2.71
CA GLY A 163 -9.27 -12.40 3.02
C GLY A 163 -10.67 -12.49 2.42
N GLY A 164 -10.90 -11.92 1.25
CA GLY A 164 -12.19 -11.86 0.58
C GLY A 164 -13.17 -10.83 1.17
N ALA A 165 -12.77 -10.01 2.14
CA ALA A 165 -13.57 -8.91 2.66
C ALA A 165 -13.22 -7.60 1.95
N LEU A 166 -14.23 -6.81 1.57
CA LEU A 166 -14.05 -5.54 0.88
C LEU A 166 -13.46 -4.48 1.83
N LEU A 167 -12.34 -3.88 1.46
CA LEU A 167 -11.73 -2.78 2.19
C LEU A 167 -12.35 -1.44 1.80
N SER A 168 -12.42 -0.48 2.75
CA SER A 168 -12.83 0.90 2.43
C SER A 168 -11.76 1.64 1.61
N ASP A 169 -10.51 1.21 1.68
CA ASP A 169 -9.43 1.74 0.86
C ASP A 169 -9.68 1.51 -0.64
N ASN A 170 -10.48 0.50 -1.01
CA ASN A 170 -11.00 0.33 -2.38
C ASN A 170 -11.76 1.57 -2.89
N LEU A 171 -12.62 2.14 -2.05
CA LEU A 171 -13.34 3.39 -2.37
C LEU A 171 -12.41 4.61 -2.34
N ALA A 172 -11.50 4.68 -1.38
CA ALA A 172 -10.56 5.79 -1.23
C ALA A 172 -9.63 5.89 -2.45
N GLU A 173 -9.03 4.78 -2.88
CA GLU A 173 -8.15 4.75 -4.05
C GLU A 173 -8.91 4.96 -5.36
N ALA A 174 -10.10 4.38 -5.49
CA ALA A 174 -10.95 4.67 -6.64
C ALA A 174 -11.25 6.17 -6.77
N GLY A 175 -11.47 6.87 -5.65
CA GLY A 175 -11.64 8.33 -5.61
C GLY A 175 -10.37 9.07 -6.00
N THR A 176 -9.21 8.64 -5.50
CA THR A 176 -7.89 9.17 -5.85
C THR A 176 -7.66 9.10 -7.35
N MET A 177 -7.77 7.91 -7.92
CA MET A 177 -7.48 7.70 -9.34
C MET A 177 -8.52 8.34 -10.25
N PHE A 178 -9.78 8.43 -9.83
CA PHE A 178 -10.82 9.16 -10.55
C PHE A 178 -10.47 10.64 -10.68
N ALA A 179 -9.89 11.28 -9.64
CA ALA A 179 -9.41 12.64 -9.70
C ALA A 179 -8.14 12.79 -10.55
N TYR A 180 -7.13 11.94 -10.34
CA TYR A 180 -5.85 12.01 -11.04
C TYR A 180 -5.99 11.77 -12.56
N ALA A 181 -6.76 10.74 -12.96
CA ALA A 181 -6.98 10.39 -14.37
C ALA A 181 -7.75 11.47 -15.15
N THR A 182 -8.43 12.39 -14.45
CA THR A 182 -9.20 13.50 -15.08
C THR A 182 -8.49 14.85 -15.04
N CYS A 183 -7.23 14.92 -14.58
CA CYS A 183 -6.45 16.15 -14.58
C CYS A 183 -5.94 16.53 -15.98
N PRO A 184 -5.87 17.84 -16.29
CA PRO A 184 -5.33 18.31 -17.56
C PRO A 184 -3.81 18.15 -17.67
N PRO A 185 -3.23 18.02 -18.88
CA PRO A 185 -1.81 18.21 -19.08
C PRO A 185 -1.43 19.71 -18.99
N ASP A 186 -0.13 19.99 -18.77
CA ASP A 186 0.37 21.37 -18.73
C ASP A 186 0.47 21.98 -20.13
N PRO A 187 -0.23 23.10 -20.42
CA PRO A 187 -0.18 23.78 -21.74
C PRO A 187 1.23 24.28 -22.11
N ALA A 188 2.13 24.52 -21.14
CA ALA A 188 3.49 24.91 -21.44
C ALA A 188 4.27 23.82 -22.20
N LEU A 189 3.90 22.54 -22.06
CA LEU A 189 4.54 21.42 -22.75
C LEU A 189 3.76 20.90 -23.94
N VAL A 190 2.42 20.85 -23.85
CA VAL A 190 1.61 20.27 -24.92
C VAL A 190 0.95 21.32 -25.82
N GLY A 191 1.11 22.62 -25.52
CA GLY A 191 0.53 23.73 -26.28
C GLY A 191 -1.01 23.70 -26.27
N GLU A 192 -1.63 24.21 -27.33
CA GLU A 192 -3.10 24.34 -27.47
C GLU A 192 -3.85 23.00 -27.34
N ARG A 193 -3.18 21.87 -27.53
CA ARG A 193 -3.81 20.53 -27.42
C ARG A 193 -4.28 20.17 -26.01
N TRP A 194 -3.86 20.91 -25.00
CA TRP A 194 -4.17 20.58 -23.61
C TRP A 194 -5.68 20.48 -23.33
N ARG A 195 -6.50 21.32 -23.98
CA ARG A 195 -7.97 21.28 -23.80
C ARG A 195 -8.58 20.02 -24.39
N ASP A 196 -8.18 19.64 -25.60
CA ASP A 196 -8.69 18.45 -26.28
C ASP A 196 -8.30 17.18 -25.49
N MET A 197 -7.04 17.10 -25.05
CA MET A 197 -6.55 16.00 -24.20
C MET A 197 -7.31 15.94 -22.87
N TRP A 198 -7.57 17.09 -22.25
CA TRP A 198 -8.32 17.14 -21.00
C TRP A 198 -9.77 16.69 -21.17
N HIS A 199 -10.46 17.19 -22.22
CA HIS A 199 -11.82 16.76 -22.55
C HIS A 199 -11.89 15.27 -22.84
N GLU A 200 -10.96 14.72 -23.61
CA GLU A 200 -10.86 13.30 -23.89
C GLU A 200 -10.78 12.47 -22.60
N ARG A 201 -9.94 12.89 -21.64
CA ARG A 201 -9.82 12.23 -20.32
C ARG A 201 -11.13 12.28 -19.57
N MET A 202 -11.75 13.45 -19.42
CA MET A 202 -13.00 13.58 -18.67
C MET A 202 -14.18 12.83 -19.32
N GLU A 203 -14.24 12.77 -20.65
CA GLU A 203 -15.30 12.07 -21.37
C GLU A 203 -15.17 10.55 -21.29
N ASN A 204 -13.95 10.01 -21.22
CA ASN A 204 -13.69 8.58 -21.29
C ASN A 204 -13.35 7.95 -19.93
N THR A 205 -13.12 8.74 -18.89
CA THR A 205 -12.95 8.24 -17.53
C THR A 205 -14.29 7.95 -16.88
N ARG A 206 -14.34 6.88 -16.08
CA ARG A 206 -15.48 6.47 -15.24
C ARG A 206 -15.02 6.34 -13.79
N PRO A 207 -15.95 6.37 -12.82
CA PRO A 207 -15.61 6.01 -11.43
C PRO A 207 -15.09 4.58 -11.37
N TRP A 208 -13.83 4.39 -11.01
CA TRP A 208 -13.14 3.09 -11.04
C TRP A 208 -13.77 2.08 -10.08
N ILE A 209 -14.32 2.54 -8.96
CA ILE A 209 -15.03 1.71 -7.98
C ILE A 209 -16.12 0.84 -8.63
N LEU A 210 -16.76 1.31 -9.72
CA LEU A 210 -17.82 0.57 -10.41
C LEU A 210 -17.28 -0.69 -11.09
N ASN A 211 -16.06 -0.63 -11.64
CA ASN A 211 -15.42 -1.79 -12.22
C ASN A 211 -14.96 -2.77 -11.13
N TRP A 212 -14.29 -2.27 -10.11
CA TRP A 212 -13.77 -3.09 -9.03
C TRP A 212 -14.87 -3.81 -8.24
N LEU A 213 -16.01 -3.17 -7.99
CA LEU A 213 -17.16 -3.80 -7.35
C LEU A 213 -17.85 -4.89 -8.20
N ARG A 214 -17.65 -4.92 -9.53
CA ARG A 214 -18.14 -6.00 -10.38
C ARG A 214 -17.30 -7.26 -10.30
N HIS A 215 -16.08 -7.15 -9.76
CA HIS A 215 -15.11 -8.23 -9.61
C HIS A 215 -14.88 -8.52 -8.11
N GLN A 216 -15.93 -9.02 -7.41
CA GLN A 216 -15.88 -9.29 -5.97
C GLN A 216 -15.19 -10.60 -5.62
N ARG A 217 -14.97 -11.47 -6.59
CA ARG A 217 -14.21 -12.72 -6.46
C ARG A 217 -12.87 -12.59 -7.13
N ARG A 218 -11.91 -13.45 -6.76
CA ARG A 218 -10.63 -13.55 -7.45
C ARG A 218 -10.81 -14.23 -8.80
N ASP A 219 -11.31 -13.48 -9.78
CA ASP A 219 -11.52 -13.88 -11.17
C ASP A 219 -10.33 -13.48 -12.07
N ASP A 220 -10.49 -13.60 -13.38
CA ASP A 220 -9.43 -13.31 -14.35
C ASP A 220 -9.02 -11.83 -14.35
N TYR A 221 -9.89 -10.90 -13.91
CA TYR A 221 -9.55 -9.49 -13.75
C TYR A 221 -8.43 -9.30 -12.71
N TRP A 222 -8.52 -9.97 -11.56
CA TRP A 222 -7.51 -9.89 -10.51
C TRP A 222 -6.31 -10.78 -10.76
N ARG A 223 -6.46 -11.89 -11.50
CA ARG A 223 -5.35 -12.75 -11.91
C ARG A 223 -4.45 -12.06 -12.91
N HIS A 224 -5.03 -11.28 -13.83
CA HIS A 224 -4.25 -10.44 -14.73
C HIS A 224 -3.35 -9.50 -13.92
N ALA A 225 -2.06 -9.44 -14.28
CA ALA A 225 -1.04 -8.65 -13.62
C ALA A 225 -0.70 -9.05 -12.15
N SER A 226 -1.30 -10.11 -11.60
CA SER A 226 -0.87 -10.72 -10.33
C SER A 226 0.27 -11.69 -10.60
N VAL A 227 1.51 -11.32 -10.23
CA VAL A 227 2.71 -12.12 -10.50
C VAL A 227 2.72 -13.41 -9.69
N CYS A 228 1.98 -13.50 -8.61
CA CYS A 228 1.78 -14.73 -7.84
C CYS A 228 1.13 -15.88 -8.63
N GLU A 229 0.51 -15.62 -9.79
CA GLU A 229 0.00 -16.67 -10.69
C GLU A 229 1.14 -17.49 -11.33
N ASP A 230 2.29 -16.85 -11.61
CA ASP A 230 3.50 -17.51 -12.12
C ASP A 230 4.77 -16.74 -11.74
N TYR A 231 5.31 -17.02 -10.57
CA TYR A 231 6.59 -16.43 -10.14
C TYR A 231 7.77 -16.81 -11.06
N SER A 232 7.67 -17.93 -11.76
CA SER A 232 8.72 -18.37 -12.70
C SER A 232 8.85 -17.46 -13.92
N ALA A 233 7.85 -16.60 -14.17
CA ALA A 233 7.90 -15.61 -15.23
C ALA A 233 8.96 -14.54 -14.97
N VAL A 234 9.25 -14.19 -13.72
CA VAL A 234 10.30 -13.23 -13.34
C VAL A 234 11.66 -13.90 -13.44
N GLN A 235 12.52 -13.38 -14.33
CA GLN A 235 13.84 -13.94 -14.64
C GLN A 235 15.00 -12.97 -14.33
N VAL A 236 14.70 -11.85 -13.67
CA VAL A 236 15.68 -10.81 -13.34
C VAL A 236 15.82 -10.66 -11.82
N PRO A 237 16.98 -10.25 -11.30
CA PRO A 237 17.20 -9.99 -9.89
C PRO A 237 16.24 -8.95 -9.31
N VAL A 238 15.81 -9.16 -8.04
CA VAL A 238 14.81 -8.36 -7.34
C VAL A 238 15.34 -7.85 -6.01
N LEU A 239 15.34 -6.51 -5.83
CA LEU A 239 15.47 -5.87 -4.52
C LEU A 239 14.09 -5.38 -4.08
N ALA A 240 13.53 -6.02 -3.06
CA ALA A 240 12.18 -5.76 -2.55
C ALA A 240 12.24 -5.02 -1.22
N SER A 241 11.43 -3.98 -1.05
CA SER A 241 11.36 -3.23 0.22
C SER A 241 9.94 -2.79 0.56
N SER A 242 9.63 -2.69 1.86
CA SER A 242 8.39 -2.12 2.39
C SER A 242 8.57 -1.74 3.86
N GLY A 243 7.49 -1.36 4.53
CA GLY A 243 7.49 -1.07 5.96
C GLY A 243 6.37 -1.79 6.71
N TRP A 244 6.55 -2.03 8.01
CA TRP A 244 5.55 -2.71 8.84
C TRP A 244 4.26 -1.91 9.04
N ALA A 245 4.29 -0.60 8.84
CA ALA A 245 3.11 0.26 8.86
C ALA A 245 2.44 0.39 7.48
N ASP A 246 2.99 -0.25 6.45
CA ASP A 246 2.47 -0.28 5.09
C ASP A 246 1.62 -1.53 4.83
N GLY A 247 0.51 -1.41 4.13
CA GLY A 247 -0.34 -2.53 3.74
C GLY A 247 0.36 -3.56 2.85
N TYR A 248 1.42 -3.16 2.14
CA TYR A 248 2.15 -3.99 1.18
C TYR A 248 3.32 -4.79 1.77
N SER A 249 3.50 -4.81 3.10
CA SER A 249 4.65 -5.48 3.73
C SER A 249 4.74 -6.98 3.44
N ASN A 250 3.60 -7.66 3.28
CA ASN A 250 3.53 -9.11 3.06
C ASN A 250 4.16 -9.54 1.73
N ALA A 251 4.07 -8.70 0.70
CA ALA A 251 4.60 -9.03 -0.63
C ALA A 251 6.12 -9.26 -0.61
N VAL A 252 6.86 -8.54 0.26
CA VAL A 252 8.32 -8.72 0.40
C VAL A 252 8.63 -10.17 0.77
N THR A 253 7.98 -10.70 1.79
CA THR A 253 8.24 -12.08 2.22
C THR A 253 7.78 -13.12 1.22
N ARG A 254 6.67 -12.90 0.49
CA ARG A 254 6.20 -13.82 -0.57
C ARG A 254 7.16 -13.88 -1.76
N VAL A 255 7.64 -12.75 -2.25
CA VAL A 255 8.61 -12.78 -3.37
C VAL A 255 9.95 -13.37 -2.96
N LEU A 256 10.37 -13.21 -1.69
CA LEU A 256 11.55 -13.90 -1.18
C LEU A 256 11.37 -15.41 -1.09
N GLU A 257 10.17 -15.88 -0.79
CA GLU A 257 9.85 -17.31 -0.70
C GLU A 257 9.76 -17.98 -2.07
N HIS A 258 9.14 -17.31 -3.04
CA HIS A 258 8.69 -17.96 -4.26
C HIS A 258 9.50 -17.66 -5.53
N LEU A 259 10.25 -16.56 -5.56
CA LEU A 259 11.11 -16.26 -6.72
C LEU A 259 12.37 -17.15 -6.72
N ASP A 260 12.78 -17.59 -7.90
CA ASP A 260 13.98 -18.42 -8.12
C ASP A 260 15.19 -17.62 -8.66
N VAL A 261 15.11 -16.28 -8.62
CA VAL A 261 16.17 -15.36 -9.04
C VAL A 261 16.95 -14.82 -7.85
N PRO A 262 18.13 -14.21 -8.05
CA PRO A 262 18.80 -13.47 -7.00
C PRO A 262 17.87 -12.38 -6.43
N ARG A 263 17.70 -12.38 -5.11
CA ARG A 263 16.73 -11.52 -4.45
C ARG A 263 17.15 -11.10 -3.06
N LYS A 264 16.75 -9.92 -2.65
CA LYS A 264 16.93 -9.38 -1.30
C LYS A 264 15.68 -8.64 -0.85
N GLY A 265 15.38 -8.73 0.43
CA GLY A 265 14.26 -8.07 1.09
C GLY A 265 14.70 -7.14 2.20
N LEU A 266 14.00 -6.02 2.31
CA LEU A 266 14.22 -5.01 3.32
C LEU A 266 12.87 -4.53 3.87
N VAL A 267 12.61 -4.71 5.17
CA VAL A 267 11.38 -4.23 5.79
C VAL A 267 11.72 -3.39 7.03
N GLY A 268 11.44 -2.09 6.94
CA GLY A 268 11.64 -1.15 8.03
C GLY A 268 10.36 -0.87 8.83
N PRO A 269 10.38 0.11 9.73
CA PRO A 269 9.18 0.49 10.49
C PRO A 269 8.21 1.38 9.70
N TRP A 270 8.55 1.71 8.47
CA TRP A 270 7.95 2.76 7.66
C TRP A 270 6.50 2.51 7.29
N SER A 271 5.80 3.61 7.03
CA SER A 271 4.57 3.68 6.26
C SER A 271 4.87 3.59 4.75
N HIS A 272 3.90 3.93 3.91
CA HIS A 272 4.00 3.89 2.45
C HIS A 272 4.96 4.97 1.90
N LYS A 273 6.26 4.77 2.14
CA LYS A 273 7.36 5.67 1.77
C LYS A 273 8.54 4.90 1.20
N TYR A 274 9.32 5.56 0.34
CA TYR A 274 10.67 5.05 0.07
C TYR A 274 11.50 5.03 1.36
N PRO A 275 12.35 4.02 1.60
CA PRO A 275 13.10 3.89 2.85
C PRO A 275 14.04 5.07 3.20
N HIS A 276 14.50 5.85 2.22
CA HIS A 276 15.29 7.07 2.49
C HIS A 276 14.42 8.26 2.93
N LEU A 277 13.12 8.16 2.74
CA LEU A 277 12.09 9.09 3.22
C LEU A 277 11.24 8.46 4.32
N GLY A 278 11.73 7.35 4.90
CA GLY A 278 10.96 6.48 5.79
C GLY A 278 10.45 7.18 7.04
N GLU A 279 9.15 7.14 7.24
CA GLU A 279 8.40 7.61 8.41
C GLU A 279 7.34 6.56 8.78
N PRO A 280 7.23 6.19 10.08
CA PRO A 280 8.13 6.58 11.18
C PRO A 280 9.58 6.15 10.93
N GLY A 281 10.53 6.91 11.49
CA GLY A 281 11.96 6.59 11.42
C GLY A 281 12.35 5.29 12.12
N PRO A 282 13.59 4.83 11.92
CA PRO A 282 14.68 5.51 11.23
C PRO A 282 14.60 5.38 9.70
N ALA A 283 14.75 6.50 8.98
CA ALA A 283 15.07 6.47 7.57
C ALA A 283 16.52 6.01 7.36
N ILE A 284 16.84 5.41 6.21
CA ILE A 284 18.15 4.78 5.94
C ILE A 284 18.76 5.25 4.62
N GLY A 285 20.04 4.96 4.44
CA GLY A 285 20.78 5.18 3.19
C GLY A 285 20.32 4.29 2.04
N TYR A 286 19.02 4.33 1.71
CA TYR A 286 18.42 3.44 0.71
C TYR A 286 18.92 3.71 -0.71
N LEU A 287 19.11 4.98 -1.09
CA LEU A 287 19.61 5.30 -2.42
C LEU A 287 21.07 4.80 -2.60
N GLN A 288 21.87 4.76 -1.54
CA GLN A 288 23.19 4.15 -1.56
C GLN A 288 23.11 2.64 -1.81
N GLU A 289 22.13 1.93 -1.19
CA GLU A 289 21.91 0.50 -1.44
C GLU A 289 21.36 0.25 -2.86
N VAL A 290 20.51 1.13 -3.36
CA VAL A 290 20.02 1.10 -4.75
C VAL A 290 21.17 1.28 -5.75
N VAL A 291 22.10 2.20 -5.50
CA VAL A 291 23.30 2.37 -6.32
C VAL A 291 24.17 1.11 -6.29
N ARG A 292 24.39 0.51 -5.10
CA ARG A 292 25.13 -0.76 -4.99
C ARG A 292 24.44 -1.89 -5.77
N TRP A 293 23.11 -1.97 -5.73
CA TRP A 293 22.32 -2.94 -6.50
C TRP A 293 22.52 -2.75 -8.00
N TRP A 294 22.39 -1.51 -8.50
CA TRP A 294 22.57 -1.18 -9.90
C TRP A 294 24.02 -1.37 -10.38
N ASP A 295 25.02 -1.00 -9.58
CA ASP A 295 26.43 -1.22 -9.91
C ASP A 295 26.71 -2.71 -10.13
N HIS A 296 26.13 -3.58 -9.31
CA HIS A 296 26.30 -5.03 -9.46
C HIS A 296 25.58 -5.57 -10.71
N TRP A 297 24.28 -5.29 -10.85
CA TRP A 297 23.46 -5.94 -11.85
C TRP A 297 23.46 -5.26 -13.23
N LEU A 298 23.68 -3.96 -13.30
CA LEU A 298 23.70 -3.21 -14.56
C LEU A 298 25.13 -2.95 -15.08
N LYS A 299 26.09 -2.75 -14.17
CA LYS A 299 27.50 -2.45 -14.53
C LYS A 299 28.45 -3.65 -14.33
N GLY A 300 27.99 -4.74 -13.69
CA GLY A 300 28.82 -5.93 -13.45
C GLY A 300 29.90 -5.75 -12.39
N VAL A 301 29.75 -4.78 -11.47
CA VAL A 301 30.70 -4.54 -10.38
C VAL A 301 30.49 -5.57 -9.27
N ASP A 302 31.54 -6.30 -8.93
CA ASP A 302 31.54 -7.16 -7.74
C ASP A 302 31.75 -6.30 -6.49
N ASN A 303 30.67 -6.01 -5.77
CA ASN A 303 30.62 -5.13 -4.62
C ASN A 303 30.06 -5.77 -3.35
N GLY A 304 29.87 -7.08 -3.37
CA GLY A 304 29.37 -7.86 -2.23
C GLY A 304 27.91 -7.58 -1.85
N VAL A 305 27.10 -6.97 -2.74
CA VAL A 305 25.69 -6.66 -2.43
C VAL A 305 24.89 -7.92 -2.11
N MET A 306 25.29 -9.07 -2.64
CA MET A 306 24.62 -10.37 -2.42
C MET A 306 25.16 -11.14 -1.20
N ASP A 307 26.24 -10.72 -0.54
CA ASP A 307 26.88 -11.48 0.52
C ASP A 307 26.16 -11.42 1.88
N GLY A 308 25.32 -10.42 2.09
CA GLY A 308 24.55 -10.26 3.34
C GLY A 308 23.26 -11.10 3.39
N PRO A 309 22.50 -11.00 4.48
CA PRO A 309 21.22 -11.75 4.66
C PRO A 309 20.26 -11.52 3.50
N MET A 310 19.42 -12.52 3.22
CA MET A 310 18.36 -12.41 2.20
C MET A 310 17.29 -11.40 2.65
N LEU A 311 16.89 -11.45 3.91
CA LEU A 311 15.95 -10.51 4.52
C LEU A 311 16.63 -9.71 5.63
N GLN A 312 16.50 -8.39 5.57
CA GLN A 312 16.82 -7.49 6.67
C GLN A 312 15.51 -6.85 7.16
N ALA A 313 15.19 -7.02 8.43
CA ALA A 313 13.94 -6.57 9.02
C ALA A 313 14.19 -5.72 10.26
N TRP A 314 13.38 -4.68 10.44
CA TRP A 314 13.36 -3.88 11.66
C TRP A 314 12.53 -4.58 12.72
N MET A 315 13.17 -5.16 13.74
CA MET A 315 12.52 -5.72 14.92
C MET A 315 12.07 -4.57 15.80
N GLN A 316 10.76 -4.30 15.81
CA GLN A 316 10.17 -3.20 16.54
C GLN A 316 10.11 -3.49 18.04
N ASP A 317 10.50 -2.53 18.85
CA ASP A 317 10.27 -2.58 20.29
C ASP A 317 8.81 -2.21 20.62
N SER A 318 8.39 -2.60 21.82
CA SER A 318 7.12 -2.17 22.41
C SER A 318 7.08 -0.65 22.59
N VAL A 319 5.95 -0.05 22.23
CA VAL A 319 5.70 1.39 22.41
C VAL A 319 4.27 1.61 22.91
N PRO A 320 4.00 2.71 23.61
CA PRO A 320 2.62 3.13 23.91
C PRO A 320 1.81 3.34 22.61
N PRO A 321 0.48 3.10 22.63
CA PRO A 321 -0.34 3.32 21.46
C PRO A 321 -0.35 4.80 21.04
N SER A 322 -0.13 5.06 19.76
CA SER A 322 -0.18 6.39 19.16
C SER A 322 -0.62 6.29 17.71
N THR A 323 -1.34 7.28 17.23
CA THR A 323 -1.76 7.38 15.83
C THR A 323 -0.65 7.87 14.91
N SER A 324 0.47 8.32 15.46
CA SER A 324 1.69 8.68 14.73
C SER A 324 2.91 8.50 15.62
N TYR A 325 4.03 8.17 15.00
CA TYR A 325 5.35 8.12 15.65
C TYR A 325 6.36 8.87 14.78
N GLU A 326 7.20 9.67 15.40
CA GLU A 326 8.36 10.25 14.73
C GLU A 326 9.40 9.16 14.41
N GLU A 327 9.64 8.27 15.40
CA GLU A 327 10.51 7.10 15.28
C GLU A 327 9.86 5.88 15.93
N ARG A 328 10.12 4.71 15.39
CA ARG A 328 9.81 3.42 16.01
C ARG A 328 11.10 2.82 16.57
N PRO A 329 11.28 2.75 17.88
CA PRO A 329 12.43 2.09 18.47
C PRO A 329 12.50 0.62 18.06
N GLY A 330 13.73 0.09 17.99
CA GLY A 330 13.96 -1.30 17.57
C GLY A 330 15.40 -1.51 17.13
N ARG A 331 15.63 -2.59 16.39
CA ARG A 331 16.93 -2.94 15.82
C ARG A 331 16.79 -3.70 14.50
N TRP A 332 17.83 -3.67 13.67
CA TRP A 332 17.87 -4.51 12.49
C TRP A 332 18.21 -5.96 12.85
N VAL A 333 17.48 -6.90 12.25
CA VAL A 333 17.74 -8.34 12.30
C VAL A 333 17.90 -8.87 10.89
N GLY A 334 18.76 -9.89 10.72
CA GLY A 334 19.05 -10.49 9.42
C GLY A 334 18.64 -11.96 9.39
N GLU A 335 18.01 -12.39 8.29
CA GLU A 335 17.68 -13.78 8.04
C GLU A 335 18.37 -14.27 6.75
N PRO A 336 19.09 -15.42 6.82
CA PRO A 336 19.91 -15.90 5.70
C PRO A 336 19.08 -16.35 4.49
N SER A 337 17.83 -16.75 4.73
CA SER A 337 16.86 -17.19 3.72
C SER A 337 15.45 -16.85 4.17
N TRP A 338 14.51 -16.94 3.23
CA TRP A 338 13.10 -16.91 3.56
C TRP A 338 12.35 -18.04 2.82
N PRO A 339 11.54 -18.90 3.52
CA PRO A 339 11.36 -18.91 4.98
C PRO A 339 12.66 -19.08 5.76
N SER A 340 12.74 -18.47 6.93
CA SER A 340 13.94 -18.53 7.76
C SER A 340 13.97 -19.82 8.61
N PRO A 341 15.14 -20.52 8.68
CA PRO A 341 15.30 -21.67 9.56
C PRO A 341 15.32 -21.30 11.06
N HIS A 342 15.51 -20.03 11.39
CA HIS A 342 15.54 -19.55 12.77
C HIS A 342 14.15 -19.34 13.37
N ILE A 343 13.11 -19.22 12.53
CA ILE A 343 11.75 -18.94 12.99
C ILE A 343 10.99 -20.24 13.23
N THR A 344 10.43 -20.37 14.43
CA THR A 344 9.65 -21.54 14.83
C THR A 344 8.18 -21.17 15.03
N PRO A 345 7.24 -21.81 14.31
CA PRO A 345 5.82 -21.63 14.60
C PRO A 345 5.46 -22.21 15.98
N VAL A 346 4.93 -21.39 16.87
CA VAL A 346 4.49 -21.78 18.20
C VAL A 346 2.97 -21.63 18.29
N SER A 347 2.26 -22.78 18.29
CA SER A 347 0.80 -22.82 18.40
C SER A 347 0.37 -22.90 19.86
N ARG A 348 -0.65 -22.11 20.24
CA ARG A 348 -1.22 -22.00 21.57
C ARG A 348 -2.74 -22.10 21.51
N ALA A 349 -3.33 -22.97 22.31
CA ALA A 349 -4.78 -23.12 22.37
C ALA A 349 -5.45 -21.86 22.94
N LEU A 350 -6.61 -21.51 22.39
CA LEU A 350 -7.50 -20.48 22.92
C LEU A 350 -8.41 -21.15 23.98
N LEU A 351 -8.30 -20.68 25.20
CA LEU A 351 -9.12 -21.06 26.33
C LEU A 351 -10.06 -19.90 26.67
N ARG A 352 -10.94 -20.06 27.66
CA ARG A 352 -11.87 -19.00 28.05
C ARG A 352 -11.12 -17.72 28.46
N HIS A 353 -11.12 -16.72 27.54
CA HIS A 353 -10.44 -15.42 27.66
C HIS A 353 -8.91 -15.53 27.91
N ARG A 354 -8.28 -16.66 27.55
CA ARG A 354 -6.87 -16.89 27.78
C ARG A 354 -6.20 -17.58 26.57
N ILE A 355 -4.95 -17.26 26.35
CA ILE A 355 -4.05 -17.99 25.45
C ILE A 355 -3.23 -18.95 26.34
N ALA A 356 -3.28 -20.24 26.04
CA ALA A 356 -2.57 -21.26 26.82
C ALA A 356 -1.05 -21.03 26.80
N ALA A 357 -0.38 -21.27 27.92
CA ALA A 357 1.08 -21.10 28.00
C ALA A 357 1.81 -22.17 27.15
N THR A 358 1.51 -23.45 27.33
CA THR A 358 2.04 -24.61 26.60
C THR A 358 1.16 -25.82 26.83
N GLY A 359 1.28 -26.86 25.98
CA GLY A 359 0.69 -28.17 26.21
C GLY A 359 -0.41 -28.56 25.26
N PRO A 360 -0.86 -29.81 25.27
CA PRO A 360 -1.96 -30.27 24.43
C PRO A 360 -3.23 -29.49 24.77
N ALA A 361 -4.01 -29.18 23.74
CA ALA A 361 -5.30 -28.55 23.93
C ALA A 361 -6.20 -29.42 24.83
N PRO A 362 -6.90 -28.83 25.80
CA PRO A 362 -7.97 -29.53 26.48
C PRO A 362 -9.04 -29.98 25.48
N THR A 363 -9.84 -30.93 25.85
CA THR A 363 -11.05 -31.32 25.06
C THR A 363 -11.88 -30.09 24.81
N ALA A 364 -12.53 -30.03 23.61
CA ALA A 364 -13.40 -28.94 23.21
C ALA A 364 -14.34 -28.52 24.35
N GLY A 365 -14.24 -27.27 24.78
CA GLY A 365 -15.10 -26.66 25.79
C GLY A 365 -16.34 -26.00 25.20
N GLU A 366 -17.04 -25.24 26.02
CA GLU A 366 -18.20 -24.45 25.60
C GLU A 366 -17.79 -23.31 24.66
N PRO A 367 -18.63 -22.93 23.68
CA PRO A 367 -18.31 -21.84 22.79
C PRO A 367 -18.37 -20.48 23.52
N MET A 368 -17.45 -19.61 23.17
CA MET A 368 -17.48 -18.18 23.50
C MET A 368 -18.06 -17.41 22.34
N THR A 369 -18.91 -16.44 22.61
CA THR A 369 -19.72 -15.80 21.58
C THR A 369 -19.47 -14.29 21.53
N VAL A 370 -19.37 -13.74 20.33
CA VAL A 370 -19.29 -12.31 20.08
C VAL A 370 -20.20 -11.91 18.88
N GLN A 371 -20.79 -10.74 18.98
CA GLN A 371 -21.41 -10.00 17.90
C GLN A 371 -20.96 -8.56 18.07
N SER A 372 -20.06 -8.13 17.21
CA SER A 372 -19.40 -6.82 17.34
C SER A 372 -20.30 -5.70 16.82
N PRO A 373 -20.36 -4.57 17.52
CA PRO A 373 -20.99 -3.36 17.00
C PRO A 373 -20.18 -2.73 15.86
N LEU A 374 -20.81 -1.89 15.04
CA LEU A 374 -20.15 -1.12 13.96
C LEU A 374 -19.15 -0.08 14.47
N SER A 375 -19.06 0.13 15.78
CA SER A 375 -18.03 0.98 16.37
C SER A 375 -16.65 0.32 16.47
N VAL A 376 -16.56 -1.02 16.32
CA VAL A 376 -15.29 -1.72 16.23
C VAL A 376 -14.69 -1.51 14.85
N GLY A 377 -13.49 -0.91 14.79
CA GLY A 377 -12.77 -0.50 13.60
C GLY A 377 -12.60 1.01 13.44
N GLN A 378 -13.30 1.83 14.27
CA GLN A 378 -13.17 3.30 14.21
C GLN A 378 -11.76 3.80 14.54
N PHE A 379 -10.98 3.00 15.28
CA PHE A 379 -9.61 3.28 15.68
C PHE A 379 -8.60 2.37 14.97
N ALA A 380 -9.00 1.76 13.86
CA ALA A 380 -8.16 0.83 13.10
C ALA A 380 -7.02 1.51 12.33
N GLY A 381 -7.07 2.81 12.11
CA GLY A 381 -6.20 3.51 11.19
C GLY A 381 -6.55 3.21 9.73
N LYS A 382 -5.58 3.33 8.82
CA LYS A 382 -5.69 2.96 7.41
C LYS A 382 -5.11 1.57 7.16
N TRP A 383 -5.53 0.94 6.06
CA TRP A 383 -4.94 -0.29 5.57
C TRP A 383 -3.48 -0.06 5.14
N ALA A 384 -3.22 0.96 4.33
CA ALA A 384 -1.90 1.46 4.03
C ALA A 384 -1.72 2.85 4.66
N SER A 385 -0.83 2.97 5.64
CA SER A 385 -0.47 4.25 6.22
C SER A 385 0.40 5.02 5.24
N TYR A 386 -0.04 6.22 4.88
CA TYR A 386 0.75 7.16 4.07
C TYR A 386 1.59 8.12 4.92
N ASN A 387 1.63 7.88 6.24
CA ASN A 387 2.19 8.80 7.22
C ASN A 387 1.62 10.22 7.10
N ALA A 388 0.34 10.31 6.80
CA ALA A 388 -0.42 11.47 7.15
C ALA A 388 -0.77 11.27 8.62
N PRO A 389 -0.16 12.00 9.59
CA PRO A 389 -0.61 11.90 10.96
C PRO A 389 -2.08 12.27 11.02
N PRO A 390 -2.92 11.51 11.65
CA PRO A 390 -2.71 10.34 12.49
C PRO A 390 -3.34 9.06 11.88
N ASP A 391 -2.73 8.44 10.90
CA ASP A 391 -3.32 7.30 10.17
C ASP A 391 -2.99 5.91 10.73
N LEU A 392 -2.19 5.82 11.80
CA LEU A 392 -1.94 4.58 12.52
C LEU A 392 -3.07 4.25 13.53
N PRO A 393 -3.19 2.98 13.96
CA PRO A 393 -4.23 2.58 14.90
C PRO A 393 -4.04 3.22 16.28
N TYR A 394 -5.15 3.65 16.90
CA TYR A 394 -5.17 4.18 18.24
C TYR A 394 -5.16 3.06 19.31
N ASP A 395 -5.25 3.41 20.60
CA ASP A 395 -5.35 2.45 21.71
C ASP A 395 -6.53 1.49 21.51
N GLN A 396 -6.22 0.19 21.49
CA GLN A 396 -7.19 -0.83 21.11
C GLN A 396 -8.20 -1.18 22.21
N ARG A 397 -8.11 -0.60 23.41
CA ARG A 397 -9.03 -0.89 24.52
C ARG A 397 -10.50 -0.60 24.21
N GLU A 398 -10.79 0.45 23.41
CA GLU A 398 -12.19 0.73 23.02
C GLU A 398 -12.73 -0.35 22.07
N GLU A 399 -11.91 -0.81 21.11
CA GLU A 399 -12.29 -1.85 20.17
C GLU A 399 -12.36 -3.23 20.82
N ASP A 400 -11.53 -3.49 21.82
CA ASP A 400 -11.54 -4.71 22.62
C ASP A 400 -12.85 -4.86 23.40
N GLY A 401 -13.48 -3.75 23.77
CA GLY A 401 -14.82 -3.74 24.41
C GLY A 401 -15.94 -4.35 23.56
N GLY A 402 -15.78 -4.35 22.22
CA GLY A 402 -16.72 -4.96 21.27
C GLY A 402 -16.21 -6.28 20.66
N SER A 403 -15.16 -6.88 21.23
CA SER A 403 -14.47 -8.04 20.67
C SER A 403 -14.42 -9.21 21.68
N LEU A 404 -14.20 -10.41 21.17
CA LEU A 404 -13.85 -11.56 21.99
C LEU A 404 -12.33 -11.56 22.19
N VAL A 405 -11.91 -11.39 23.45
CA VAL A 405 -10.50 -11.15 23.83
C VAL A 405 -9.89 -12.35 24.52
N PHE A 406 -8.64 -12.66 24.16
CA PHE A 406 -7.81 -13.70 24.76
C PHE A 406 -6.42 -13.12 25.10
N ASP A 407 -5.99 -13.31 26.36
CA ASP A 407 -4.70 -12.81 26.85
C ASP A 407 -3.78 -13.95 27.24
N THR A 408 -2.48 -13.78 27.03
CA THR A 408 -1.47 -14.58 27.74
C THR A 408 -1.43 -14.16 29.23
N GLU A 409 -0.85 -15.01 30.11
CA GLU A 409 -0.32 -14.47 31.35
C GLU A 409 0.77 -13.42 31.06
N PRO A 410 1.11 -12.54 32.02
CA PRO A 410 2.24 -11.64 31.84
C PRO A 410 3.49 -12.43 31.46
N LEU A 411 4.18 -12.00 30.42
CA LEU A 411 5.38 -12.65 29.92
C LEU A 411 6.47 -12.59 30.99
N THR A 412 7.16 -13.69 31.23
CA THR A 412 8.31 -13.77 32.16
C THR A 412 9.64 -13.50 31.44
N GLU A 413 9.68 -13.79 30.13
CA GLU A 413 10.82 -13.63 29.25
C GLU A 413 10.36 -12.82 28.02
N PRO A 414 11.27 -12.11 27.32
CA PRO A 414 10.91 -11.44 26.09
C PRO A 414 10.51 -12.46 25.01
N VAL A 415 9.54 -12.09 24.18
CA VAL A 415 9.10 -12.88 23.02
C VAL A 415 9.27 -12.02 21.78
N GLU A 416 9.99 -12.53 20.80
CA GLU A 416 10.11 -11.91 19.48
C GLU A 416 9.38 -12.74 18.43
N ILE A 417 8.65 -12.06 17.56
CA ILE A 417 8.02 -12.68 16.39
C ILE A 417 8.51 -12.01 15.12
N LEU A 418 8.71 -12.81 14.07
CA LEU A 418 9.05 -12.33 12.73
C LEU A 418 8.31 -13.18 11.68
N GLY A 419 7.43 -12.56 10.94
CA GLY A 419 6.58 -13.22 9.94
C GLY A 419 5.10 -13.02 10.22
N SER A 420 4.27 -13.85 9.61
CA SER A 420 2.82 -13.72 9.63
C SER A 420 2.18 -14.66 10.64
N PRO A 421 1.61 -14.15 11.76
CA PRO A 421 0.82 -14.97 12.67
C PRO A 421 -0.45 -15.51 12.01
N SER A 422 -1.02 -16.58 12.56
CA SER A 422 -2.30 -17.13 12.10
C SER A 422 -3.18 -17.57 13.24
N VAL A 423 -4.50 -17.50 13.02
CA VAL A 423 -5.50 -17.97 13.98
C VAL A 423 -6.36 -19.05 13.32
N GLU A 424 -6.26 -20.29 13.78
CA GLU A 424 -7.17 -21.35 13.38
C GLU A 424 -8.38 -21.34 14.32
N LEU A 425 -9.56 -21.11 13.77
CA LEU A 425 -10.82 -21.03 14.49
C LEU A 425 -11.69 -22.25 14.22
N ASP A 426 -12.15 -22.88 15.27
CA ASP A 426 -13.24 -23.83 15.28
C ASP A 426 -14.48 -23.08 15.71
N LEU A 427 -15.44 -22.88 14.80
CA LEU A 427 -16.47 -21.86 14.96
C LEU A 427 -17.85 -22.27 14.43
N THR A 428 -18.89 -21.55 14.88
CA THR A 428 -20.20 -21.45 14.23
C THR A 428 -20.59 -20.00 14.07
N VAL A 429 -21.44 -19.71 13.08
CA VAL A 429 -22.00 -18.37 12.85
C VAL A 429 -23.51 -18.40 12.72
N SER A 430 -24.17 -17.25 12.95
CA SER A 430 -25.63 -17.13 12.86
C SER A 430 -26.13 -16.75 11.47
N GLU A 431 -25.25 -16.29 10.57
CA GLU A 431 -25.61 -15.74 9.27
C GLU A 431 -24.84 -16.44 8.14
N PRO A 432 -25.39 -16.50 6.92
CA PRO A 432 -24.72 -17.14 5.78
C PRO A 432 -23.49 -16.38 5.25
N VAL A 433 -23.35 -15.10 5.57
CA VAL A 433 -22.18 -14.26 5.30
C VAL A 433 -21.72 -13.66 6.61
N ALA A 434 -20.46 -13.84 6.94
CA ALA A 434 -19.86 -13.30 8.16
C ALA A 434 -18.38 -13.01 7.96
N THR A 435 -17.89 -11.93 8.57
CA THR A 435 -16.49 -11.52 8.56
C THR A 435 -15.91 -11.70 9.95
N VAL A 436 -14.64 -12.11 10.00
CA VAL A 436 -13.84 -12.13 11.24
C VAL A 436 -12.61 -11.25 11.03
N ALA A 437 -12.43 -10.26 11.90
CA ALA A 437 -11.17 -9.54 12.04
C ALA A 437 -10.45 -10.06 13.30
N ALA A 438 -9.19 -10.45 13.13
CA ALA A 438 -8.30 -10.89 14.19
C ALA A 438 -7.19 -9.86 14.37
N ARG A 439 -6.93 -9.43 15.62
CA ARG A 439 -5.91 -8.44 15.96
C ARG A 439 -5.01 -9.00 17.04
N ILE A 440 -3.69 -8.82 16.87
CA ILE A 440 -2.72 -9.03 17.93
C ILE A 440 -2.32 -7.66 18.46
N SER A 441 -2.39 -7.52 19.80
CA SER A 441 -1.94 -6.32 20.50
C SER A 441 -0.91 -6.65 21.59
N ASP A 442 0.01 -5.73 21.77
CA ASP A 442 0.91 -5.68 22.92
C ASP A 442 0.22 -4.91 24.04
N VAL A 443 -0.07 -5.61 25.14
CA VAL A 443 -0.75 -5.01 26.31
C VAL A 443 0.27 -4.73 27.39
N ALA A 444 0.49 -3.46 27.67
CA ALA A 444 1.40 -3.00 28.71
C ALA A 444 0.84 -3.25 30.12
N PRO A 445 1.66 -3.21 31.19
CA PRO A 445 1.21 -3.42 32.56
C PRO A 445 0.14 -2.43 33.04
N ASP A 446 0.03 -1.24 32.45
CA ASP A 446 -1.02 -0.25 32.74
C ASP A 446 -2.35 -0.53 31.99
N GLY A 447 -2.37 -1.56 31.14
CA GLY A 447 -3.52 -2.00 30.37
C GLY A 447 -3.67 -1.29 29.01
N SER A 448 -2.80 -0.32 28.66
CA SER A 448 -2.79 0.24 27.29
C SER A 448 -2.45 -0.84 26.26
N ALA A 449 -3.09 -0.80 25.10
CA ALA A 449 -3.02 -1.84 24.09
C ALA A 449 -2.62 -1.28 22.72
N THR A 450 -1.38 -1.59 22.30
CA THR A 450 -0.85 -1.20 20.98
C THR A 450 -1.09 -2.34 19.99
N ARG A 451 -1.81 -2.05 18.89
CA ARG A 451 -1.97 -3.05 17.82
C ARG A 451 -0.61 -3.37 17.17
N VAL A 452 -0.27 -4.65 17.12
CA VAL A 452 0.96 -5.16 16.51
C VAL A 452 0.69 -5.57 15.07
N THR A 453 -0.34 -6.37 14.84
CA THR A 453 -0.76 -6.80 13.51
C THR A 453 -2.24 -7.19 13.52
N TYR A 454 -2.81 -7.37 12.33
CA TYR A 454 -4.18 -7.81 12.16
C TYR A 454 -4.36 -8.59 10.86
N GLY A 455 -5.46 -9.31 10.77
CA GLY A 455 -5.92 -9.98 9.57
C GLY A 455 -7.44 -10.04 9.54
N VAL A 456 -8.00 -10.14 8.35
CA VAL A 456 -9.45 -10.23 8.12
C VAL A 456 -9.75 -11.42 7.23
N LEU A 457 -10.85 -12.09 7.50
CA LEU A 457 -11.38 -13.16 6.66
C LEU A 457 -12.90 -13.02 6.54
N ASN A 458 -13.38 -12.87 5.32
CA ASN A 458 -14.76 -13.19 5.01
C ASN A 458 -14.91 -14.73 5.02
N LEU A 459 -15.69 -15.27 5.94
CA LEU A 459 -15.78 -16.70 6.16
C LEU A 459 -16.39 -17.47 4.97
N THR A 460 -17.02 -16.77 4.02
CA THR A 460 -17.44 -17.39 2.75
C THR A 460 -16.23 -17.78 1.91
N HIS A 461 -15.07 -17.15 2.12
CA HIS A 461 -13.79 -17.41 1.45
C HIS A 461 -12.85 -18.36 2.24
N ARG A 462 -13.35 -19.05 3.27
CA ARG A 462 -12.56 -19.95 4.13
C ARG A 462 -11.86 -21.09 3.39
N ALA A 463 -12.36 -21.49 2.23
CA ALA A 463 -11.80 -22.55 1.39
C ALA A 463 -11.01 -22.02 0.17
N GLY A 464 -11.05 -20.71 -0.08
CA GLY A 464 -10.38 -20.05 -1.21
C GLY A 464 -11.09 -18.78 -1.64
N THR A 465 -10.43 -17.97 -2.44
CA THR A 465 -10.89 -16.62 -2.83
C THR A 465 -11.61 -16.56 -4.18
N GLY A 466 -11.52 -17.61 -5.00
CA GLY A 466 -12.15 -17.64 -6.33
C GLY A 466 -13.62 -18.03 -6.30
N GLU A 467 -14.01 -18.93 -5.40
CA GLU A 467 -15.38 -19.45 -5.30
C GLU A 467 -15.86 -19.40 -3.84
N PRO A 468 -16.47 -18.30 -3.40
CA PRO A 468 -16.99 -18.19 -2.05
C PRO A 468 -18.16 -19.13 -1.83
N GLU A 469 -18.19 -19.76 -0.64
CA GLU A 469 -19.25 -20.66 -0.23
C GLU A 469 -20.02 -20.07 0.96
N LEU A 470 -21.32 -19.87 0.82
CA LEU A 470 -22.18 -19.42 1.92
C LEU A 470 -22.08 -20.37 3.12
N LEU A 471 -22.19 -19.81 4.31
CA LEU A 471 -22.21 -20.55 5.55
C LEU A 471 -23.64 -21.04 5.84
N GLU A 472 -23.75 -22.23 6.44
CA GLU A 472 -25.00 -22.72 7.02
C GLU A 472 -25.04 -22.26 8.50
N PRO A 473 -26.00 -21.40 8.89
CA PRO A 473 -26.12 -20.95 10.27
C PRO A 473 -26.16 -22.10 11.26
N GLY A 474 -25.30 -22.02 12.30
CA GLY A 474 -25.21 -23.04 13.34
C GLY A 474 -24.34 -24.26 12.98
N ARG A 475 -23.95 -24.45 11.74
CA ARG A 475 -22.98 -25.49 11.34
C ARG A 475 -21.58 -25.13 11.82
N ARG A 476 -20.85 -26.14 12.27
CA ARG A 476 -19.47 -25.98 12.74
C ARG A 476 -18.47 -26.03 11.59
N TYR A 477 -17.56 -25.07 11.57
CA TYR A 477 -16.52 -24.89 10.55
C TYR A 477 -15.15 -24.72 11.18
N ARG A 478 -14.12 -25.02 10.38
CA ARG A 478 -12.76 -24.58 10.65
C ARG A 478 -12.37 -23.52 9.63
N ALA A 479 -11.76 -22.45 10.09
CA ALA A 479 -11.28 -21.37 9.24
C ALA A 479 -9.94 -20.84 9.80
N THR A 480 -9.03 -20.47 8.91
CA THR A 480 -7.75 -19.86 9.26
C THR A 480 -7.75 -18.40 8.87
N VAL A 481 -7.56 -17.51 9.84
CA VAL A 481 -7.32 -16.10 9.60
C VAL A 481 -5.82 -15.87 9.61
N GLN A 482 -5.25 -15.53 8.45
CA GLN A 482 -3.87 -15.10 8.32
C GLN A 482 -3.77 -13.63 8.70
N LEU A 483 -2.79 -13.27 9.57
CA LEU A 483 -2.50 -11.88 9.90
C LEU A 483 -1.33 -11.38 9.06
N ASN A 484 -1.23 -10.06 8.92
CA ASN A 484 -0.11 -9.43 8.23
C ASN A 484 1.21 -9.75 8.91
N GLY A 485 2.28 -9.85 8.12
CA GLY A 485 3.63 -10.01 8.59
C GLY A 485 4.07 -8.85 9.47
N VAL A 486 4.87 -9.15 10.47
CA VAL A 486 5.43 -8.16 11.41
C VAL A 486 6.72 -8.68 12.02
N ALA A 487 7.59 -7.77 12.47
CA ALA A 487 8.66 -8.05 13.40
C ALA A 487 8.42 -7.25 14.68
N GLN A 488 8.17 -7.94 15.80
CA GLN A 488 7.81 -7.31 17.07
C GLN A 488 8.44 -8.03 18.26
N ALA A 489 9.03 -7.26 19.16
CA ALA A 489 9.49 -7.71 20.47
C ALA A 489 8.45 -7.34 21.54
N PHE A 490 8.03 -8.35 22.32
CA PHE A 490 7.17 -8.19 23.50
C PHE A 490 8.04 -8.31 24.76
N PRO A 491 8.12 -7.28 25.61
CA PRO A 491 8.97 -7.33 26.81
C PRO A 491 8.33 -8.12 27.96
N PRO A 492 9.12 -8.55 28.96
CA PRO A 492 8.60 -9.14 30.18
C PRO A 492 7.61 -8.21 30.88
N GLY A 493 6.58 -8.79 31.51
CA GLY A 493 5.50 -8.07 32.18
C GLY A 493 4.34 -7.66 31.27
N HIS A 494 4.54 -7.62 29.95
CA HIS A 494 3.48 -7.39 28.98
C HIS A 494 2.68 -8.67 28.70
N ARG A 495 1.54 -8.52 28.00
CA ARG A 495 0.71 -9.64 27.53
C ARG A 495 0.56 -9.56 26.02
N ILE A 496 0.53 -10.71 25.37
CA ILE A 496 0.07 -10.83 23.98
C ILE A 496 -1.44 -11.02 24.03
N ARG A 497 -2.17 -10.12 23.37
CA ARG A 497 -3.63 -10.17 23.28
C ARG A 497 -4.03 -10.54 21.86
N LEU A 498 -4.97 -11.49 21.73
CA LEU A 498 -5.74 -11.75 20.51
C LEU A 498 -7.15 -11.23 20.71
N SER A 499 -7.63 -10.39 19.81
CA SER A 499 -9.01 -9.88 19.79
C SER A 499 -9.69 -10.30 18.49
N LEU A 500 -10.88 -10.91 18.59
CA LEU A 500 -11.70 -11.35 17.46
C LEU A 500 -12.98 -10.52 17.41
N SER A 501 -13.32 -9.97 16.24
CA SER A 501 -14.53 -9.19 16.03
C SER A 501 -15.24 -9.58 14.74
N THR A 502 -16.57 -9.37 14.68
CA THR A 502 -17.40 -9.63 13.50
C THR A 502 -17.72 -8.37 12.71
N SER A 503 -17.12 -7.24 13.10
CA SER A 503 -17.10 -5.97 12.40
C SER A 503 -15.72 -5.35 12.54
N TYR A 504 -15.29 -4.59 11.54
CA TYR A 504 -14.07 -3.79 11.58
C TYR A 504 -14.25 -2.50 10.74
N TRP A 505 -15.45 -1.89 10.89
CA TRP A 505 -15.86 -0.69 10.18
C TRP A 505 -15.21 0.58 10.76
N PRO A 506 -14.68 1.51 9.93
CA PRO A 506 -14.81 1.55 8.47
C PRO A 506 -13.69 0.86 7.67
N LEU A 507 -12.64 0.31 8.29
CA LEU A 507 -11.55 -0.30 7.53
C LEU A 507 -12.05 -1.41 6.58
N VAL A 508 -13.01 -2.20 7.06
CA VAL A 508 -13.64 -3.29 6.31
C VAL A 508 -15.14 -2.99 6.14
N TRP A 509 -15.64 -3.10 4.91
CA TRP A 509 -17.07 -3.00 4.65
C TRP A 509 -17.81 -4.15 5.34
N PRO A 510 -18.86 -3.89 6.14
CA PRO A 510 -19.47 -4.93 6.95
C PRO A 510 -20.26 -5.93 6.11
N ALA A 511 -20.44 -7.15 6.64
CA ALA A 511 -21.35 -8.16 6.09
C ALA A 511 -22.79 -7.62 5.99
N PRO A 512 -23.67 -8.21 5.15
CA PRO A 512 -25.03 -7.72 4.96
C PRO A 512 -25.85 -7.62 6.24
N ARG A 513 -25.59 -8.49 7.21
CA ARG A 513 -26.27 -8.56 8.51
C ARG A 513 -25.27 -8.74 9.66
N PRO A 514 -25.61 -8.27 10.87
CA PRO A 514 -24.77 -8.52 12.04
C PRO A 514 -24.73 -10.01 12.36
N ALA A 515 -23.56 -10.63 12.21
CA ALA A 515 -23.34 -12.03 12.48
C ALA A 515 -22.86 -12.25 13.92
N ARG A 516 -23.42 -13.26 14.58
CA ARG A 516 -22.90 -13.78 15.85
C ARG A 516 -21.94 -14.90 15.58
N LEU A 517 -20.70 -14.73 16.04
CA LEU A 517 -19.63 -15.70 15.98
C LEU A 517 -19.53 -16.44 17.31
N SER A 518 -19.48 -17.77 17.28
CA SER A 518 -19.17 -18.62 18.44
C SER A 518 -17.88 -19.37 18.17
N VAL A 519 -16.87 -19.20 19.04
CA VAL A 519 -15.54 -19.80 18.96
C VAL A 519 -15.41 -20.86 20.04
N TYR A 520 -15.02 -22.09 19.65
CA TYR A 520 -14.87 -23.21 20.57
C TYR A 520 -13.50 -23.20 21.22
N GLU A 521 -13.50 -23.17 22.57
CA GLU A 521 -12.26 -23.20 23.34
C GLU A 521 -11.54 -24.56 23.21
N GLY A 522 -10.23 -24.55 23.34
CA GLY A 522 -9.38 -25.74 23.32
C GLY A 522 -9.10 -26.28 21.91
N THR A 523 -9.99 -26.05 20.93
CA THR A 523 -9.86 -26.51 19.53
C THR A 523 -9.48 -25.39 18.57
N SER A 524 -9.59 -24.14 19.00
CA SER A 524 -9.08 -22.96 18.29
C SER A 524 -7.67 -22.62 18.77
N THR A 525 -6.80 -22.14 17.88
CA THR A 525 -5.38 -21.90 18.20
C THR A 525 -4.88 -20.58 17.61
N LEU A 526 -3.95 -19.93 18.32
CA LEU A 526 -3.10 -18.86 17.82
C LEU A 526 -1.72 -19.43 17.54
N THR A 527 -1.19 -19.23 16.34
CA THR A 527 0.17 -19.59 15.95
C THR A 527 1.00 -18.34 15.75
N LEU A 528 2.11 -18.22 16.48
CA LEU A 528 3.06 -17.12 16.41
C LEU A 528 4.36 -17.59 15.74
N PRO A 529 4.93 -16.85 14.78
CA PRO A 529 6.24 -17.12 14.18
C PRO A 529 7.34 -16.62 15.13
N VAL A 530 7.71 -17.41 16.12
CA VAL A 530 8.66 -17.01 17.16
C VAL A 530 10.08 -17.08 16.64
N ARG A 531 10.82 -15.98 16.78
CA ARG A 531 12.25 -15.87 16.55
C ARG A 531 12.97 -15.94 17.90
N PRO A 532 13.94 -16.85 18.11
CA PRO A 532 14.69 -16.91 19.36
C PRO A 532 15.49 -15.64 19.61
N THR A 533 15.35 -15.06 20.80
CA THR A 533 16.11 -13.86 21.22
C THR A 533 17.60 -14.11 21.45
N ALA A 534 18.00 -15.37 21.55
CA ALA A 534 19.37 -15.80 21.83
C ALA A 534 20.25 -15.96 20.56
N GLU A 535 19.65 -15.93 19.36
CA GLU A 535 20.43 -15.96 18.12
C GLU A 535 21.14 -14.62 17.94
N PRO A 536 22.47 -14.62 17.73
CA PRO A 536 23.18 -13.39 17.47
C PRO A 536 22.68 -12.78 16.17
N ASP A 537 22.35 -11.50 16.22
CA ASP A 537 22.11 -10.74 14.99
C ASP A 537 23.45 -10.64 14.25
N GLU A 538 23.57 -11.29 13.10
CA GLU A 538 24.79 -11.22 12.26
C GLU A 538 24.99 -9.85 11.60
N LEU A 539 24.10 -8.90 11.87
CA LEU A 539 24.14 -7.55 11.34
C LEU A 539 24.82 -6.57 12.29
N PRO A 540 25.56 -5.58 11.77
CA PRO A 540 25.97 -4.43 12.53
C PRO A 540 24.76 -3.70 13.14
N GLN A 541 24.92 -3.00 14.26
CA GLN A 541 23.85 -2.19 14.88
C GLN A 541 23.24 -1.18 13.92
N GLN A 542 24.03 -0.66 12.99
CA GLN A 542 23.61 0.25 11.91
C GLN A 542 24.14 -0.29 10.57
N PRO A 543 23.43 -1.21 9.92
CA PRO A 543 23.87 -1.81 8.67
C PRO A 543 23.80 -0.85 7.47
N PHE A 544 23.06 0.26 7.61
CA PHE A 544 22.84 1.25 6.56
C PHE A 544 23.42 2.62 6.95
N GLY A 545 23.88 3.37 5.96
CA GLY A 545 24.31 4.76 6.14
C GLY A 545 23.14 5.71 6.42
N GLU A 546 23.46 6.97 6.72
CA GLU A 546 22.45 8.04 6.76
C GLU A 546 21.78 8.22 5.40
N PRO A 547 20.48 8.55 5.35
CA PRO A 547 19.79 8.77 4.09
C PRO A 547 20.36 9.98 3.34
N GLU A 548 20.69 9.78 2.07
CA GLU A 548 21.16 10.79 1.14
C GLU A 548 20.19 10.99 -0.02
N GLY A 549 20.25 12.17 -0.65
CA GLY A 549 19.53 12.50 -1.86
C GLY A 549 19.97 13.85 -2.39
N CYS A 550 19.55 14.21 -3.61
CA CYS A 550 19.74 15.57 -4.10
C CYS A 550 18.81 16.55 -3.37
N PRO A 551 19.14 17.86 -3.36
CA PRO A 551 18.23 18.87 -2.86
C PRO A 551 16.86 18.77 -3.57
N PRO A 552 15.74 18.83 -2.83
CA PRO A 552 14.42 18.81 -3.44
C PRO A 552 14.22 20.05 -4.32
N LEU A 553 13.38 19.89 -5.34
CA LEU A 553 12.96 20.99 -6.20
C LEU A 553 12.38 22.12 -5.35
N ALA A 554 12.76 23.36 -5.66
CA ALA A 554 12.32 24.53 -4.93
C ALA A 554 10.78 24.66 -5.00
N SER A 555 10.15 24.74 -3.84
CA SER A 555 8.70 24.88 -3.73
C SER A 555 8.33 25.79 -2.58
N THR A 556 7.28 26.59 -2.76
CA THR A 556 6.77 27.53 -1.78
C THR A 556 5.36 27.18 -1.35
N GLN A 557 5.12 27.05 -0.04
CA GLN A 557 3.78 26.90 0.50
C GLN A 557 3.05 28.24 0.41
N VAL A 558 2.03 28.35 -0.46
CA VAL A 558 1.25 29.59 -0.70
C VAL A 558 0.08 29.70 0.27
N THR A 559 -0.65 28.62 0.50
CA THR A 559 -1.69 28.53 1.54
C THR A 559 -1.41 27.35 2.45
N ALA A 560 -1.74 27.49 3.74
CA ALA A 560 -1.46 26.46 4.74
C ALA A 560 -2.21 25.13 4.41
N PRO A 561 -1.61 23.97 4.72
CA PRO A 561 -2.30 22.70 4.67
C PRO A 561 -3.34 22.55 5.80
N GLU A 562 -4.34 21.69 5.60
CA GLU A 562 -5.29 21.26 6.63
C GLU A 562 -5.27 19.72 6.70
N GLU A 563 -5.00 19.18 7.88
CA GLU A 563 -5.14 17.77 8.14
C GLU A 563 -6.11 17.55 9.30
N ARG A 564 -7.08 16.65 9.11
CA ARG A 564 -8.06 16.32 10.12
C ARG A 564 -8.44 14.85 10.02
N TRP A 565 -8.52 14.20 11.19
CA TRP A 565 -8.97 12.83 11.34
C TRP A 565 -9.79 12.72 12.62
N GLU A 566 -11.13 12.69 12.49
CA GLU A 566 -12.02 12.79 13.62
C GLU A 566 -13.09 11.70 13.61
N VAL A 567 -13.33 11.10 14.77
CA VAL A 567 -14.50 10.28 15.03
C VAL A 567 -15.55 11.13 15.73
N ARG A 568 -16.73 11.26 15.13
CA ARG A 568 -17.88 11.99 15.69
C ARG A 568 -19.00 11.02 15.99
N ARG A 569 -19.57 11.11 17.21
CA ARG A 569 -20.70 10.31 17.66
C ARG A 569 -21.86 11.21 18.08
N ASP A 570 -23.01 11.06 17.43
CA ASP A 570 -24.30 11.65 17.83
C ASP A 570 -25.04 10.65 18.74
N LEU A 571 -25.11 10.95 20.03
CA LEU A 571 -25.69 10.06 21.03
C LEU A 571 -27.23 10.09 21.00
N ILE A 572 -27.88 11.04 20.34
CA ILE A 572 -29.34 11.13 20.20
C ILE A 572 -29.79 10.33 18.99
N GLY A 573 -29.13 10.56 17.85
CA GLY A 573 -29.43 9.87 16.57
C GLY A 573 -28.72 8.54 16.41
N TYR A 574 -27.88 8.15 17.37
CA TYR A 574 -27.02 6.95 17.31
C TYR A 574 -26.18 6.89 16.03
N ARG A 575 -25.70 8.04 15.54
CA ARG A 575 -24.89 8.13 14.34
C ARG A 575 -23.41 8.26 14.70
N SER A 576 -22.58 7.53 13.98
CA SER A 576 -21.13 7.71 14.02
C SER A 576 -20.60 8.09 12.65
N ALA A 577 -19.54 8.89 12.62
CA ALA A 577 -18.81 9.26 11.42
C ALA A 577 -17.32 9.28 11.70
N LEU A 578 -16.53 8.68 10.81
CA LEU A 578 -15.11 8.95 10.66
C LEU A 578 -14.97 9.98 9.54
N GLU A 579 -14.36 11.12 9.83
CA GLU A 579 -14.12 12.22 8.88
C GLU A 579 -12.62 12.47 8.75
N ILE A 580 -12.13 12.43 7.50
CA ILE A 580 -10.73 12.62 7.16
C ILE A 580 -10.65 13.76 6.15
N VAL A 581 -9.77 14.72 6.40
CA VAL A 581 -9.40 15.77 5.45
C VAL A 581 -7.90 15.75 5.28
N LYS A 582 -7.45 15.68 4.03
CA LYS A 582 -6.06 15.80 3.60
C LYS A 582 -5.99 16.92 2.57
N ASP A 583 -5.68 18.11 3.01
CA ASP A 583 -5.53 19.28 2.17
C ASP A 583 -4.06 19.73 2.21
N ARG A 584 -3.36 19.62 1.10
CA ARG A 584 -1.98 20.11 1.00
C ARG A 584 -1.88 21.63 0.96
N GLY A 585 -3.02 22.34 0.94
CA GLY A 585 -3.06 23.75 0.61
C GLY A 585 -2.65 23.98 -0.84
N THR A 586 -2.13 25.17 -1.10
CA THR A 586 -1.55 25.52 -2.42
C THR A 586 -0.03 25.51 -2.30
N VAL A 587 0.63 24.73 -3.14
CA VAL A 587 2.09 24.65 -3.25
C VAL A 587 2.51 25.16 -4.61
N ARG A 588 3.41 26.16 -4.64
CA ARG A 588 4.04 26.65 -5.86
C ARG A 588 5.30 25.85 -6.14
N ILE A 589 5.44 25.34 -7.36
CA ILE A 589 6.69 24.84 -7.90
C ILE A 589 7.39 26.05 -8.51
N ASP A 590 8.46 26.54 -7.83
CA ASP A 590 9.02 27.88 -8.06
C ASP A 590 9.61 28.02 -9.47
N ASP A 591 10.34 27.01 -9.95
CA ASP A 591 11.06 27.05 -11.25
C ASP A 591 10.11 27.20 -12.46
N ILE A 592 8.87 26.73 -12.34
CA ILE A 592 7.88 26.79 -13.43
C ILE A 592 6.70 27.70 -13.10
N GLY A 593 6.72 28.36 -11.92
CA GLY A 593 5.67 29.28 -11.47
C GLY A 593 4.28 28.64 -11.37
N LEU A 594 4.19 27.32 -11.16
CA LEU A 594 2.95 26.57 -11.13
C LEU A 594 2.46 26.39 -9.71
N ASP A 595 1.27 26.91 -9.42
CA ASP A 595 0.54 26.64 -8.18
C ASP A 595 -0.31 25.38 -8.31
N THR A 596 -0.11 24.43 -7.41
CA THR A 596 -0.91 23.19 -7.33
C THR A 596 -1.67 23.15 -6.02
N GLY A 597 -2.98 22.87 -6.10
CA GLY A 597 -3.83 22.62 -4.94
C GLY A 597 -4.39 21.21 -4.98
N LEU A 598 -4.33 20.51 -3.84
CA LEU A 598 -4.86 19.16 -3.69
C LEU A 598 -5.58 19.06 -2.35
N ARG A 599 -6.89 18.75 -2.40
CA ARG A 599 -7.71 18.46 -1.23
C ARG A 599 -8.48 17.17 -1.43
N ALA A 600 -8.34 16.26 -0.49
CA ALA A 600 -9.09 15.02 -0.40
C ALA A 600 -9.90 14.99 0.90
N GLU A 601 -11.16 14.58 0.81
CA GLU A 601 -12.04 14.37 1.94
C GLU A 601 -12.62 12.96 1.88
N GLU A 602 -12.61 12.27 3.03
CA GLU A 602 -13.25 10.98 3.18
C GLU A 602 -14.23 11.04 4.34
N ARG A 603 -15.36 10.38 4.20
CA ARG A 603 -16.36 10.28 5.25
C ARG A 603 -17.00 8.91 5.26
N TYR A 604 -16.91 8.23 6.40
CA TYR A 604 -17.50 6.92 6.64
C TYR A 604 -18.51 7.02 7.77
N THR A 605 -19.75 6.60 7.53
CA THR A 605 -20.86 6.79 8.48
C THR A 605 -21.59 5.49 8.76
N ALA A 606 -22.16 5.37 9.98
CA ALA A 606 -23.05 4.31 10.38
C ALA A 606 -24.12 4.84 11.34
N THR A 607 -25.29 4.18 11.41
CA THR A 607 -26.35 4.49 12.37
C THR A 607 -26.57 3.27 13.25
N ALA A 608 -26.27 3.38 14.54
CA ALA A 608 -26.33 2.26 15.50
C ALA A 608 -25.61 1.01 14.95
N ASP A 609 -26.23 -0.15 15.08
CA ASP A 609 -25.78 -1.43 14.51
C ASP A 609 -26.63 -1.85 13.30
N ASP A 610 -27.13 -0.89 12.55
CA ASP A 610 -27.77 -1.13 11.25
C ASP A 610 -26.70 -1.24 10.16
N PHE A 611 -26.37 -2.45 9.79
CA PHE A 611 -25.33 -2.80 8.83
C PHE A 611 -25.64 -2.31 7.40
N THR A 612 -26.90 -2.01 7.11
CA THR A 612 -27.33 -1.42 5.82
C THR A 612 -27.27 0.12 5.81
N SER A 613 -27.05 0.73 6.97
CA SER A 613 -26.93 2.19 7.10
C SER A 613 -25.53 2.73 6.77
N VAL A 614 -24.55 1.84 6.60
CA VAL A 614 -23.17 2.24 6.34
C VAL A 614 -23.04 2.96 4.99
N ALA A 615 -22.22 4.00 4.98
CA ALA A 615 -21.89 4.73 3.76
C ALA A 615 -20.46 5.24 3.82
N GLY A 616 -19.77 5.14 2.68
CA GLY A 616 -18.47 5.76 2.44
C GLY A 616 -18.59 6.85 1.38
N GLU A 617 -17.85 7.93 1.53
CA GLU A 617 -17.80 9.01 0.55
C GLU A 617 -16.38 9.53 0.44
N THR A 618 -15.94 9.79 -0.80
CA THR A 618 -14.69 10.47 -1.11
C THR A 618 -14.98 11.69 -1.97
N ALA A 619 -14.30 12.79 -1.72
CA ALA A 619 -14.39 14.00 -2.53
C ALA A 619 -12.98 14.55 -2.76
N TRP A 620 -12.68 14.94 -4.01
CA TRP A 620 -11.40 15.47 -4.40
C TRP A 620 -11.54 16.80 -5.10
N THR A 621 -10.62 17.71 -4.81
CA THR A 621 -10.43 18.95 -5.56
C THR A 621 -8.96 19.04 -5.96
N MET A 622 -8.69 19.10 -7.27
CA MET A 622 -7.37 19.28 -7.84
C MET A 622 -7.36 20.59 -8.64
N ARG A 623 -6.41 21.48 -8.35
CA ARG A 623 -6.31 22.80 -9.00
C ARG A 623 -4.89 23.05 -9.49
N PHE A 624 -4.77 23.61 -10.68
CA PHE A 624 -3.52 24.02 -11.32
C PHE A 624 -3.66 25.44 -11.81
N THR A 625 -2.75 26.35 -11.41
CA THR A 625 -2.85 27.77 -11.74
C THR A 625 -1.49 28.33 -12.09
N ARG A 626 -1.40 28.97 -13.24
CA ARG A 626 -0.22 29.72 -13.69
C ARG A 626 -0.66 30.79 -14.70
N ASP A 627 -0.34 32.04 -14.42
CA ASP A 627 -0.76 33.19 -15.23
C ASP A 627 -2.28 33.17 -15.52
N ASP A 628 -2.70 33.11 -16.79
CA ASP A 628 -4.10 33.03 -17.21
C ASP A 628 -4.65 31.58 -17.21
N TRP A 629 -3.83 30.58 -16.96
CA TRP A 629 -4.24 29.18 -16.88
C TRP A 629 -4.68 28.85 -15.46
N ASP A 630 -5.99 28.73 -15.27
CA ASP A 630 -6.61 28.33 -14.00
C ASP A 630 -7.62 27.21 -14.29
N VAL A 631 -7.29 26.00 -13.86
CA VAL A 631 -8.09 24.80 -14.08
C VAL A 631 -8.32 24.05 -12.78
N ARG A 632 -9.51 23.49 -12.63
CA ARG A 632 -9.89 22.73 -11.46
C ARG A 632 -10.73 21.52 -11.85
N VAL A 633 -10.43 20.38 -11.24
CA VAL A 633 -11.22 19.16 -11.29
C VAL A 633 -11.81 18.90 -9.92
N GLU A 634 -13.11 18.61 -9.87
CA GLU A 634 -13.80 18.18 -8.66
C GLU A 634 -14.45 16.83 -8.92
N THR A 635 -14.14 15.84 -8.07
CA THR A 635 -14.80 14.53 -8.10
C THR A 635 -15.42 14.23 -6.76
N ARG A 636 -16.52 13.51 -6.78
CA ARG A 636 -17.15 12.97 -5.57
C ARG A 636 -17.68 11.59 -5.88
N THR A 637 -17.42 10.64 -5.00
CA THR A 637 -17.96 9.28 -5.09
C THR A 637 -18.53 8.89 -3.74
N ARG A 638 -19.77 8.44 -3.74
CA ARG A 638 -20.46 7.94 -2.55
C ARG A 638 -20.93 6.52 -2.78
N MET A 639 -20.61 5.64 -1.85
CA MET A 639 -21.06 4.25 -1.83
C MET A 639 -21.93 4.00 -0.61
N ARG A 640 -23.07 3.36 -0.82
CA ARG A 640 -24.01 2.88 0.19
C ARG A 640 -24.34 1.41 -0.11
N CYS A 641 -24.98 0.71 0.80
CA CYS A 641 -25.43 -0.65 0.54
C CYS A 641 -26.84 -0.93 1.09
N SER A 642 -27.45 -1.95 0.53
CA SER A 642 -28.50 -2.76 1.13
C SER A 642 -27.91 -4.12 1.53
N GLU A 643 -28.77 -5.09 1.90
CA GLU A 643 -28.32 -6.47 2.09
C GLU A 643 -27.86 -7.12 0.78
N GLU A 644 -28.41 -6.70 -0.36
CA GLU A 644 -28.25 -7.36 -1.66
C GLU A 644 -27.41 -6.56 -2.66
N GLU A 645 -27.22 -5.24 -2.45
CA GLU A 645 -26.66 -4.35 -3.48
C GLU A 645 -25.77 -3.27 -2.88
N PHE A 646 -24.77 -2.86 -3.66
CA PHE A 646 -24.03 -1.60 -3.50
C PHE A 646 -24.64 -0.54 -4.41
N HIS A 647 -24.84 0.68 -3.89
CA HIS A 647 -25.33 1.84 -4.64
C HIS A 647 -24.23 2.88 -4.71
N VAL A 648 -23.82 3.24 -5.91
CA VAL A 648 -22.73 4.19 -6.17
C VAL A 648 -23.27 5.42 -6.88
N ASP A 649 -23.09 6.58 -6.24
CA ASP A 649 -23.35 7.89 -6.81
C ASP A 649 -22.00 8.58 -7.02
N ALA A 650 -21.70 9.07 -8.24
CA ALA A 650 -20.46 9.78 -8.51
C ALA A 650 -20.68 11.00 -9.40
N THR A 651 -19.85 12.03 -9.21
CA THR A 651 -19.84 13.24 -10.03
C THR A 651 -18.41 13.60 -10.43
N LEU A 652 -18.28 14.17 -11.62
CA LEU A 652 -17.06 14.77 -12.14
C LEU A 652 -17.39 16.12 -12.73
N ASP A 653 -16.77 17.18 -12.21
CA ASP A 653 -16.88 18.54 -12.73
C ASP A 653 -15.50 19.10 -13.10
N GLY A 654 -15.37 19.66 -14.30
CA GLY A 654 -14.19 20.36 -14.78
C GLY A 654 -14.46 21.87 -14.90
N TYR A 655 -13.52 22.69 -14.45
CA TYR A 655 -13.62 24.15 -14.48
C TYR A 655 -12.39 24.77 -15.14
N GLU A 656 -12.63 25.77 -16.01
CA GLU A 656 -11.60 26.67 -16.55
C GLU A 656 -11.93 28.09 -16.04
N GLY A 657 -11.02 28.67 -15.25
CA GLY A 657 -11.34 29.85 -14.45
C GLY A 657 -12.51 29.58 -13.51
N GLY A 658 -13.46 30.50 -13.45
CA GLY A 658 -14.72 30.32 -12.69
C GLY A 658 -15.82 29.56 -13.46
N ARG A 659 -15.58 29.15 -14.71
CA ARG A 659 -16.60 28.55 -15.60
C ARG A 659 -16.49 27.02 -15.57
N ARG A 660 -17.61 26.33 -15.29
CA ARG A 660 -17.71 24.89 -15.46
C ARG A 660 -17.75 24.55 -16.96
N VAL A 661 -16.77 23.77 -17.42
CA VAL A 661 -16.61 23.35 -18.83
C VAL A 661 -17.03 21.90 -19.06
N PHE A 662 -17.08 21.10 -17.99
CA PHE A 662 -17.50 19.71 -18.04
C PHE A 662 -18.31 19.36 -16.79
N SER A 663 -19.30 18.47 -16.94
CA SER A 663 -20.06 17.90 -15.81
C SER A 663 -20.66 16.56 -16.21
N ARG A 664 -20.46 15.55 -15.37
CA ARG A 664 -21.06 14.23 -15.56
C ARG A 664 -21.40 13.59 -14.22
N THR A 665 -22.49 12.84 -14.20
CA THR A 665 -22.99 12.13 -13.01
C THR A 665 -23.23 10.68 -13.37
N TRP A 666 -22.93 9.79 -12.42
CA TRP A 666 -23.22 8.37 -12.49
C TRP A 666 -24.08 7.97 -11.30
N ASN A 667 -24.99 7.04 -11.53
CA ASN A 667 -25.88 6.46 -10.55
C ASN A 667 -26.03 4.99 -10.90
N GLU A 668 -25.30 4.12 -10.23
CA GLU A 668 -25.25 2.71 -10.59
C GLU A 668 -25.43 1.83 -9.36
N THR A 669 -25.94 0.64 -9.59
CA THR A 669 -26.14 -0.39 -8.59
C THR A 669 -25.36 -1.63 -8.99
N VAL A 670 -24.67 -2.23 -8.03
CA VAL A 670 -23.89 -3.47 -8.22
C VAL A 670 -24.37 -4.49 -7.20
N PRO A 671 -24.78 -5.70 -7.61
CA PRO A 671 -25.16 -6.76 -6.68
C PRO A 671 -24.00 -7.13 -5.73
N ARG A 672 -24.30 -7.43 -4.47
CA ARG A 672 -23.35 -8.01 -3.51
C ARG A 672 -23.22 -9.50 -3.78
N ASP A 673 -21.97 -9.97 -3.86
CA ASP A 673 -21.67 -11.37 -4.15
C ASP A 673 -20.94 -12.01 -2.97
N ALA A 674 -21.71 -12.49 -1.98
CA ALA A 674 -21.19 -13.11 -0.75
C ALA A 674 -20.25 -12.20 0.09
N LEU A 675 -20.41 -10.89 -0.02
CA LEU A 675 -19.70 -9.84 0.74
C LEU A 675 -20.57 -9.27 1.85
#